data_bf02a08cf602bc4d70d3d1a730c69c5d
#
_entry.id   bf02a08cf602bc4d70d3d1a730c69c5d
#
_cell.length_a   1.000
_cell.length_b   1.000
_cell.length_c   1.000
_cell.angle_alpha   90.00
_cell.angle_beta   90.00
_cell.angle_gamma   90.00
#
_symmetry.space_group_name_H-M   'P 1'
#
loop_
_entity.id
_entity.type
_entity.pdbx_description
1 polymer ?
#
loop_
_entity_poly.entity_id
_entity_poly.type
_entity_poly.pdbx_seq_one_letter_code
_entity_poly.pdbx_strand_id
1 'polypeptide(L)'
;MEAVTRPSAAEGKRVEKRHGLDAVLCFLLVLISLLGYLRTMRPTFGWGDSSELITAAYHLGVGHSPGYPTWMLIMHPFSRIPIGDVAFRVNFMTAFLGAVAVALLYLVYRTISGNRIAGFIAALTFAFAATFWDQTTEAEVYTLHVCLAATSILMVLAWRATGRDRWVYLLSWLIGISLGNHALTALMIPAILYFVYAEKGREYFTVARIAKCAALFALGISIYAYLPIRALSNPPPHLNNPHSLTEMWSQLTAPGARQAMFDRGWLVPIQRAGFHTKRLIAEFGYLGCALGLFGAGLLWRRDRKLSVFLTVIAVFDIAYSSNFSIFDIYVYFLPLHIVWAAGIAVGVAAVLTLVGRGMARVPETLVSPTPVWRYGPAAAMLMMLPFMQFTNNLRRVDGSEDYGSERFARAVASMAEPGSLILADWWAIAPIGYLKYIEGERRDLIMFAAPSIYAEEGFLDFAKQDFLRSYPAIYFVEMLTYRMHLLREKAYLVPQGPVYRVYVDRPPREDMLADIPATPTVRFGDQVGLVKIERASGAIRPGEPFAFELYWTPLEGYNGKNHEAIFVLENEEGGRIWQESNLLGHDLYPLDEWEQGEVVKEEHRIYLPDPVEPGEYNLYVRVREHGQSACLGCDRPLDGHNERDYLLASIQVGEPEAFSERGRVPTVVAFLRP
;
A
#
# COMPACT_ATOMS: atom_id res chain seq x y z
N MET A 1 -20.68 -54.01 -6.71
CA MET A 1 -19.23 -54.10 -6.39
C MET A 1 -18.48 -54.10 -7.70
N GLU A 2 -18.22 -52.94 -8.29
CA GLU A 2 -17.33 -52.85 -9.45
C GLU A 2 -15.88 -52.81 -8.93
N ALA A 3 -15.10 -53.75 -9.41
CA ALA A 3 -13.69 -53.89 -9.08
C ALA A 3 -12.94 -52.67 -9.63
N VAL A 4 -12.41 -51.86 -8.73
CA VAL A 4 -11.44 -50.77 -9.08
C VAL A 4 -10.21 -51.46 -9.63
N THR A 5 -10.11 -51.55 -10.93
CA THR A 5 -8.92 -52.05 -11.65
C THR A 5 -7.74 -51.12 -11.29
N ARG A 6 -6.67 -51.68 -10.74
CA ARG A 6 -5.41 -50.94 -10.52
C ARG A 6 -4.88 -50.52 -11.90
N PRO A 7 -4.46 -49.24 -12.03
CA PRO A 7 -3.90 -48.76 -13.29
C PRO A 7 -2.70 -49.63 -13.69
N SER A 8 -2.53 -49.88 -15.02
CA SER A 8 -1.41 -50.64 -15.52
C SER A 8 -0.07 -49.94 -15.18
N ALA A 9 1.01 -50.70 -15.08
CA ALA A 9 2.34 -50.12 -14.76
C ALA A 9 2.78 -49.03 -15.75
N ALA A 10 2.30 -49.09 -17.02
CA ALA A 10 2.53 -48.06 -18.02
C ALA A 10 1.70 -46.78 -17.78
N GLU A 11 0.46 -46.95 -17.31
CA GLU A 11 -0.39 -45.82 -16.89
C GLU A 11 0.12 -45.18 -15.61
N GLY A 12 0.60 -45.96 -14.64
CA GLY A 12 1.26 -45.50 -13.44
C GLY A 12 2.50 -44.63 -13.75
N LYS A 13 3.39 -45.08 -14.61
CA LYS A 13 4.57 -44.33 -15.07
C LYS A 13 4.19 -43.05 -15.86
N ARG A 14 3.10 -43.06 -16.66
CA ARG A 14 2.61 -41.85 -17.35
C ARG A 14 2.01 -40.82 -16.39
N VAL A 15 1.32 -41.27 -15.38
CA VAL A 15 0.75 -40.40 -14.33
C VAL A 15 1.87 -39.79 -13.49
N GLU A 16 2.85 -40.58 -13.08
CA GLU A 16 4.01 -40.14 -12.29
C GLU A 16 4.87 -39.11 -13.08
N LYS A 17 5.14 -39.38 -14.38
CA LYS A 17 5.84 -38.41 -15.25
C LYS A 17 5.08 -37.12 -15.50
N ARG A 18 3.72 -37.15 -15.44
CA ARG A 18 2.87 -35.95 -15.54
C ARG A 18 2.90 -35.10 -14.28
N HIS A 19 2.94 -35.69 -13.08
CA HIS A 19 3.07 -34.97 -11.83
C HIS A 19 4.44 -34.32 -11.64
N GLY A 20 5.51 -35.01 -12.07
CA GLY A 20 6.88 -34.47 -12.06
C GLY A 20 7.02 -33.17 -12.85
N LEU A 21 6.41 -33.10 -14.05
CA LEU A 21 6.48 -31.88 -14.86
C LEU A 21 5.71 -30.70 -14.23
N ASP A 22 4.55 -30.97 -13.63
CA ASP A 22 3.79 -29.89 -12.95
C ASP A 22 4.56 -29.35 -11.73
N ALA A 23 5.27 -30.20 -10.99
CA ALA A 23 6.14 -29.78 -9.89
C ALA A 23 7.30 -28.89 -10.37
N VAL A 24 7.95 -29.25 -11.50
CA VAL A 24 8.99 -28.40 -12.11
C VAL A 24 8.45 -27.06 -12.54
N LEU A 25 7.26 -27.02 -13.18
CA LEU A 25 6.64 -25.76 -13.60
C LEU A 25 6.23 -24.89 -12.41
N CYS A 26 5.70 -25.47 -11.34
CA CYS A 26 5.44 -24.75 -10.08
C CYS A 26 6.71 -24.16 -9.49
N PHE A 27 7.81 -24.94 -9.42
CA PHE A 27 9.10 -24.46 -8.95
C PHE A 27 9.63 -23.29 -9.78
N LEU A 28 9.57 -23.41 -11.12
CA LEU A 28 9.99 -22.33 -12.02
C LEU A 28 9.14 -21.06 -11.82
N LEU A 29 7.83 -21.21 -11.65
CA LEU A 29 6.95 -20.08 -11.37
C LEU A 29 7.29 -19.40 -10.05
N VAL A 30 7.51 -20.17 -8.97
CA VAL A 30 7.96 -19.62 -7.69
C VAL A 30 9.28 -18.88 -7.86
N LEU A 31 10.26 -19.47 -8.56
CA LEU A 31 11.58 -18.87 -8.76
C LEU A 31 11.49 -17.58 -9.57
N ILE A 32 10.82 -17.59 -10.73
CA ILE A 32 10.70 -16.42 -11.62
C ILE A 32 9.96 -15.28 -10.90
N SER A 33 8.82 -15.60 -10.28
CA SER A 33 8.03 -14.58 -9.58
C SER A 33 8.77 -14.02 -8.37
N LEU A 34 9.39 -14.89 -7.56
CA LEU A 34 10.14 -14.46 -6.38
C LEU A 34 11.34 -13.57 -6.76
N LEU A 35 12.09 -13.90 -7.81
CA LEU A 35 13.18 -13.07 -8.29
C LEU A 35 12.68 -11.68 -8.74
N GLY A 36 11.54 -11.62 -9.46
CA GLY A 36 10.90 -10.37 -9.85
C GLY A 36 10.48 -9.55 -8.63
N TYR A 37 9.86 -10.19 -7.65
CA TYR A 37 9.39 -9.53 -6.42
C TYR A 37 10.53 -9.02 -5.56
N LEU A 38 11.57 -9.83 -5.36
CA LEU A 38 12.77 -9.42 -4.60
C LEU A 38 13.52 -8.26 -5.26
N ARG A 39 13.48 -8.17 -6.61
CA ARG A 39 14.09 -7.04 -7.33
C ARG A 39 13.39 -5.71 -7.03
N THR A 40 12.09 -5.75 -6.76
CA THR A 40 11.24 -4.58 -6.56
C THR A 40 10.79 -4.38 -5.12
N MET A 41 11.16 -5.28 -4.21
CA MET A 41 10.76 -5.27 -2.81
C MET A 41 11.33 -4.06 -2.07
N ARG A 42 10.52 -3.41 -1.26
CA ARG A 42 10.94 -2.33 -0.36
C ARG A 42 11.98 -2.84 0.63
N PRO A 43 13.08 -2.09 0.85
CA PRO A 43 14.15 -2.52 1.75
C PRO A 43 13.78 -2.42 3.22
N THR A 44 12.83 -1.55 3.55
CA THR A 44 12.38 -1.21 4.90
C THR A 44 10.86 -1.26 5.00
N PHE A 45 10.29 -0.77 6.09
CA PHE A 45 8.84 -0.69 6.28
C PHE A 45 8.20 0.36 5.36
N GLY A 46 6.96 0.09 4.94
CA GLY A 46 6.16 1.03 4.16
C GLY A 46 5.34 1.97 5.04
N TRP A 47 4.45 2.72 4.40
CA TRP A 47 3.48 3.58 5.07
C TRP A 47 2.30 2.77 5.63
N GLY A 48 1.55 3.35 6.55
CA GLY A 48 0.25 2.85 7.02
C GLY A 48 0.27 1.38 7.41
N ASP A 49 -0.49 0.59 6.68
CA ASP A 49 -0.73 -0.83 6.96
C ASP A 49 0.57 -1.64 7.03
N SER A 50 1.53 -1.38 6.14
CA SER A 50 2.78 -2.12 6.11
C SER A 50 3.55 -2.03 7.43
N SER A 51 3.84 -0.82 7.92
CA SER A 51 4.58 -0.64 9.18
C SER A 51 3.79 -1.10 10.40
N GLU A 52 2.46 -0.94 10.39
CA GLU A 52 1.60 -1.45 11.46
C GLU A 52 1.58 -2.97 11.50
N LEU A 53 1.32 -3.61 10.36
CA LEU A 53 1.26 -5.07 10.25
C LEU A 53 2.58 -5.72 10.69
N ILE A 54 3.73 -5.15 10.29
CA ILE A 54 5.06 -5.61 10.72
C ILE A 54 5.18 -5.51 12.25
N THR A 55 4.82 -4.34 12.82
CA THR A 55 4.89 -4.11 14.26
C THR A 55 3.98 -5.06 15.03
N ALA A 56 2.74 -5.23 14.57
CA ALA A 56 1.79 -6.14 15.18
C ALA A 56 2.25 -7.60 15.06
N ALA A 57 2.75 -8.04 13.91
CA ALA A 57 3.26 -9.40 13.74
C ALA A 57 4.43 -9.70 14.67
N TYR A 58 5.37 -8.77 14.81
CA TYR A 58 6.54 -8.93 15.68
C TYR A 58 6.15 -9.10 17.16
N HIS A 59 5.16 -8.36 17.62
CA HIS A 59 4.69 -8.40 19.01
C HIS A 59 3.51 -9.36 19.27
N LEU A 60 3.01 -10.07 18.25
CA LEU A 60 1.71 -10.76 18.30
C LEU A 60 0.61 -9.79 18.76
N GLY A 61 0.62 -8.59 18.19
CA GLY A 61 -0.37 -7.55 18.42
C GLY A 61 -1.64 -7.75 17.60
N VAL A 62 -2.56 -6.80 17.74
CA VAL A 62 -3.81 -6.75 16.98
C VAL A 62 -3.66 -5.70 15.88
N GLY A 63 -3.79 -6.11 14.63
CA GLY A 63 -3.83 -5.21 13.49
C GLY A 63 -5.14 -4.41 13.42
N HIS A 64 -5.21 -3.41 12.53
CA HIS A 64 -6.45 -2.68 12.26
C HIS A 64 -7.60 -3.64 11.88
N SER A 65 -8.83 -3.15 11.89
CA SER A 65 -10.01 -3.99 11.58
C SER A 65 -9.86 -4.74 10.24
N PRO A 66 -10.08 -6.06 10.22
CA PRO A 66 -10.62 -6.93 11.26
C PRO A 66 -9.58 -7.63 12.16
N GLY A 67 -8.32 -7.22 12.21
CA GLY A 67 -7.29 -7.71 13.13
C GLY A 67 -6.37 -8.79 12.58
N TYR A 68 -6.65 -9.40 11.45
CA TYR A 68 -5.86 -10.34 10.63
C TYR A 68 -5.17 -11.48 11.41
N PRO A 69 -5.86 -12.23 12.33
CA PRO A 69 -5.22 -13.21 13.19
C PRO A 69 -4.45 -14.32 12.43
N THR A 70 -4.95 -14.75 11.28
CA THR A 70 -4.27 -15.75 10.45
C THR A 70 -2.92 -15.23 9.93
N TRP A 71 -2.89 -14.00 9.44
CA TRP A 71 -1.69 -13.35 8.94
C TRP A 71 -0.68 -13.12 10.07
N MET A 72 -1.14 -12.61 11.22
CA MET A 72 -0.29 -12.39 12.40
C MET A 72 0.43 -13.65 12.86
N LEU A 73 -0.29 -14.76 12.96
CA LEU A 73 0.27 -16.05 13.38
C LEU A 73 1.27 -16.63 12.36
N ILE A 74 1.04 -16.40 11.07
CA ILE A 74 1.98 -16.85 10.02
C ILE A 74 3.23 -15.98 10.01
N MET A 75 3.10 -14.65 10.10
CA MET A 75 4.22 -13.72 9.97
C MET A 75 5.09 -13.64 11.23
N HIS A 76 4.53 -13.86 12.42
CA HIS A 76 5.27 -13.76 13.66
C HIS A 76 6.57 -14.59 13.70
N PRO A 77 6.59 -15.90 13.41
CA PRO A 77 7.83 -16.66 13.43
C PRO A 77 8.89 -16.13 12.46
N PHE A 78 8.48 -15.62 11.29
CA PHE A 78 9.41 -15.04 10.33
C PHE A 78 9.97 -13.70 10.79
N SER A 79 9.15 -12.88 11.44
CA SER A 79 9.61 -11.62 12.04
C SER A 79 10.67 -11.82 13.12
N ARG A 80 10.80 -13.03 13.69
CA ARG A 80 11.75 -13.38 14.77
C ARG A 80 13.04 -14.04 14.28
N ILE A 81 13.17 -14.35 13.01
CA ILE A 81 14.39 -14.92 12.45
C ILE A 81 15.52 -13.87 12.53
N PRO A 82 16.72 -14.18 13.06
CA PRO A 82 17.78 -13.20 13.27
C PRO A 82 18.60 -12.94 11.98
N ILE A 83 17.93 -12.51 10.91
CA ILE A 83 18.56 -12.18 9.60
C ILE A 83 18.01 -10.84 9.10
N GLY A 84 18.85 -9.85 8.89
CA GLY A 84 18.43 -8.52 8.46
C GLY A 84 17.54 -7.81 9.50
N ASP A 85 16.83 -6.79 9.05
CA ASP A 85 15.84 -6.10 9.89
C ASP A 85 14.47 -6.81 9.87
N VAL A 86 13.57 -6.36 10.74
CA VAL A 86 12.24 -6.99 10.88
C VAL A 86 11.39 -6.74 9.64
N ALA A 87 11.44 -5.54 9.07
CA ALA A 87 10.67 -5.18 7.89
C ALA A 87 11.08 -6.03 6.69
N PHE A 88 12.39 -6.15 6.43
CA PHE A 88 12.91 -7.01 5.37
C PHE A 88 12.36 -8.44 5.46
N ARG A 89 12.35 -9.03 6.66
CA ARG A 89 11.90 -10.42 6.87
C ARG A 89 10.42 -10.61 6.55
N VAL A 90 9.58 -9.66 6.97
CA VAL A 90 8.14 -9.73 6.73
C VAL A 90 7.82 -9.43 5.27
N ASN A 91 8.49 -8.43 4.66
CA ASN A 91 8.39 -8.14 3.22
C ASN A 91 8.81 -9.35 2.38
N PHE A 92 9.95 -9.99 2.73
CA PHE A 92 10.39 -11.23 2.06
C PHE A 92 9.35 -12.34 2.14
N MET A 93 8.73 -12.54 3.32
CA MET A 93 7.70 -13.56 3.47
C MET A 93 6.45 -13.24 2.65
N THR A 94 6.07 -11.96 2.56
CA THR A 94 4.98 -11.49 1.70
C THR A 94 5.27 -11.78 0.23
N ALA A 95 6.48 -11.46 -0.26
CA ALA A 95 6.94 -11.78 -1.60
C ALA A 95 6.94 -13.31 -1.87
N PHE A 96 7.41 -14.10 -0.91
CA PHE A 96 7.41 -15.56 -1.00
C PHE A 96 6.00 -16.15 -1.10
N LEU A 97 5.07 -15.69 -0.26
CA LEU A 97 3.66 -16.08 -0.33
C LEU A 97 3.04 -15.68 -1.68
N GLY A 98 3.39 -14.50 -2.21
CA GLY A 98 3.00 -14.07 -3.55
C GLY A 98 3.47 -15.06 -4.64
N ALA A 99 4.73 -15.50 -4.57
CA ALA A 99 5.27 -16.47 -5.51
C ALA A 99 4.61 -17.86 -5.38
N VAL A 100 4.30 -18.29 -4.16
CA VAL A 100 3.53 -19.52 -3.90
C VAL A 100 2.11 -19.42 -4.47
N ALA A 101 1.45 -18.25 -4.30
CA ALA A 101 0.13 -18.00 -4.88
C ALA A 101 0.13 -18.17 -6.41
N VAL A 102 1.16 -17.70 -7.10
CA VAL A 102 1.32 -17.88 -8.56
C VAL A 102 1.38 -19.36 -8.95
N ALA A 103 2.13 -20.18 -8.20
CA ALA A 103 2.20 -21.63 -8.44
C ALA A 103 0.84 -22.32 -8.18
N LEU A 104 0.10 -21.91 -7.15
CA LEU A 104 -1.25 -22.42 -6.88
C LEU A 104 -2.22 -22.02 -8.01
N LEU A 105 -2.16 -20.77 -8.46
CA LEU A 105 -2.96 -20.29 -9.58
C LEU A 105 -2.62 -21.03 -10.89
N TYR A 106 -1.36 -21.37 -11.14
CA TYR A 106 -1.00 -22.24 -12.27
C TYR A 106 -1.78 -23.57 -12.21
N LEU A 107 -1.83 -24.21 -11.05
CA LEU A 107 -2.57 -25.47 -10.89
C LEU A 107 -4.08 -25.27 -11.15
N VAL A 108 -4.66 -24.16 -10.73
CA VAL A 108 -6.05 -23.75 -11.04
C VAL A 108 -6.21 -23.61 -12.55
N TYR A 109 -5.40 -22.77 -13.19
CA TYR A 109 -5.52 -22.43 -14.62
C TYR A 109 -5.24 -23.61 -15.54
N ARG A 110 -4.22 -24.40 -15.21
CA ARG A 110 -3.95 -25.66 -15.88
C ARG A 110 -5.14 -26.65 -15.81
N THR A 111 -5.78 -26.74 -14.64
CA THR A 111 -6.93 -27.63 -14.45
C THR A 111 -8.13 -27.15 -15.22
N ILE A 112 -8.43 -25.85 -15.22
CA ILE A 112 -9.54 -25.24 -15.96
C ILE A 112 -9.33 -25.30 -17.47
N SER A 113 -8.16 -24.93 -17.96
CA SER A 113 -7.84 -24.91 -19.41
C SER A 113 -7.56 -26.27 -19.99
N GLY A 114 -7.10 -27.23 -19.17
CA GLY A 114 -6.58 -28.54 -19.61
C GLY A 114 -5.21 -28.47 -20.28
N ASN A 115 -4.52 -27.36 -20.22
CA ASN A 115 -3.25 -27.11 -20.91
C ASN A 115 -2.20 -26.47 -19.97
N ARG A 116 -1.00 -27.10 -19.90
CA ARG A 116 0.10 -26.64 -19.02
C ARG A 116 0.69 -25.29 -19.46
N ILE A 117 0.94 -25.16 -20.78
CA ILE A 117 1.53 -23.93 -21.33
C ILE A 117 0.59 -22.75 -21.09
N ALA A 118 -0.70 -22.95 -21.35
CA ALA A 118 -1.72 -21.93 -21.12
C ALA A 118 -1.84 -21.55 -19.65
N GLY A 119 -1.82 -22.54 -18.74
CA GLY A 119 -1.80 -22.30 -17.30
C GLY A 119 -0.56 -21.52 -16.86
N PHE A 120 0.62 -21.85 -17.40
CA PHE A 120 1.87 -21.18 -17.09
C PHE A 120 1.87 -19.71 -17.55
N ILE A 121 1.44 -19.45 -18.80
CA ILE A 121 1.33 -18.10 -19.37
C ILE A 121 0.35 -17.26 -18.52
N ALA A 122 -0.83 -17.79 -18.21
CA ALA A 122 -1.83 -17.07 -17.44
C ALA A 122 -1.36 -16.78 -15.99
N ALA A 123 -0.64 -17.73 -15.37
CA ALA A 123 -0.09 -17.54 -14.03
C ALA A 123 1.00 -16.46 -14.01
N LEU A 124 1.92 -16.42 -14.99
CA LEU A 124 2.90 -15.33 -15.10
C LEU A 124 2.26 -13.99 -15.46
N THR A 125 1.21 -13.99 -16.28
CA THR A 125 0.46 -12.77 -16.60
C THR A 125 -0.18 -12.19 -15.33
N PHE A 126 -0.75 -13.04 -14.47
CA PHE A 126 -1.26 -12.62 -13.18
C PHE A 126 -0.13 -12.18 -12.23
N ALA A 127 1.00 -12.89 -12.20
CA ALA A 127 2.14 -12.61 -11.33
C ALA A 127 2.66 -11.18 -11.52
N PHE A 128 2.72 -10.72 -12.78
CA PHE A 128 3.25 -9.42 -13.15
C PHE A 128 2.16 -8.37 -13.48
N ALA A 129 0.89 -8.66 -13.18
CA ALA A 129 -0.16 -7.66 -13.17
C ALA A 129 0.11 -6.63 -12.06
N ALA A 130 -0.06 -5.34 -12.37
CA ALA A 130 0.42 -4.25 -11.52
C ALA A 130 -0.10 -4.35 -10.07
N THR A 131 -1.40 -4.57 -9.89
CA THR A 131 -2.02 -4.64 -8.57
C THR A 131 -1.46 -5.79 -7.73
N PHE A 132 -1.32 -7.01 -8.28
CA PHE A 132 -0.82 -8.13 -7.50
C PHE A 132 0.66 -7.99 -7.20
N TRP A 133 1.46 -7.56 -8.17
CA TRP A 133 2.91 -7.37 -8.00
C TRP A 133 3.21 -6.31 -6.93
N ASP A 134 2.51 -5.18 -6.95
CA ASP A 134 2.62 -4.13 -5.95
C ASP A 134 2.44 -4.69 -4.52
N GLN A 135 1.42 -5.52 -4.31
CA GLN A 135 1.13 -6.17 -3.03
C GLN A 135 2.17 -7.23 -2.59
N THR A 136 3.16 -7.52 -3.41
CA THR A 136 4.28 -8.42 -3.07
C THR A 136 5.52 -7.65 -2.64
N THR A 137 5.54 -6.32 -2.78
CA THR A 137 6.74 -5.51 -2.55
C THR A 137 6.92 -5.11 -1.08
N GLU A 138 5.87 -5.16 -0.29
CA GLU A 138 5.87 -4.79 1.14
C GLU A 138 4.92 -5.68 1.95
N ALA A 139 4.93 -5.52 3.26
CA ALA A 139 4.09 -6.30 4.18
C ALA A 139 2.61 -5.99 3.96
N GLU A 140 1.89 -6.97 3.38
CA GLU A 140 0.49 -6.88 3.03
C GLU A 140 -0.24 -8.21 3.20
N VAL A 141 -1.55 -8.15 3.47
CA VAL A 141 -2.38 -9.34 3.72
C VAL A 141 -2.85 -10.04 2.44
N TYR A 142 -2.73 -9.37 1.29
CA TYR A 142 -3.35 -9.79 0.03
C TYR A 142 -2.64 -10.97 -0.64
N THR A 143 -1.32 -11.12 -0.49
CA THR A 143 -0.60 -12.27 -1.03
C THR A 143 -1.06 -13.58 -0.40
N LEU A 144 -1.26 -13.59 0.92
CA LEU A 144 -1.83 -14.71 1.63
C LEU A 144 -3.30 -14.93 1.24
N HIS A 145 -4.07 -13.85 1.04
CA HIS A 145 -5.47 -13.96 0.57
C HIS A 145 -5.53 -14.68 -0.78
N VAL A 146 -4.68 -14.35 -1.75
CA VAL A 146 -4.64 -15.01 -3.06
C VAL A 146 -4.21 -16.48 -2.92
N CYS A 147 -3.25 -16.82 -2.03
CA CYS A 147 -2.90 -18.20 -1.71
C CYS A 147 -4.12 -19.01 -1.24
N LEU A 148 -4.85 -18.47 -0.29
CA LEU A 148 -6.03 -19.10 0.32
C LEU A 148 -7.19 -19.23 -0.68
N ALA A 149 -7.42 -18.20 -1.51
CA ALA A 149 -8.42 -18.21 -2.58
C ALA A 149 -8.10 -19.26 -3.65
N ALA A 150 -6.84 -19.29 -4.14
CA ALA A 150 -6.39 -20.28 -5.10
C ALA A 150 -6.52 -21.72 -4.56
N THR A 151 -6.13 -21.93 -3.29
CA THR A 151 -6.29 -23.23 -2.60
C THR A 151 -7.74 -23.61 -2.50
N SER A 152 -8.63 -22.67 -2.17
CA SER A 152 -10.09 -22.91 -2.11
C SER A 152 -10.65 -23.35 -3.45
N ILE A 153 -10.26 -22.69 -4.54
CA ILE A 153 -10.68 -23.07 -5.91
C ILE A 153 -10.13 -24.47 -6.27
N LEU A 154 -8.86 -24.77 -5.93
CA LEU A 154 -8.27 -26.10 -6.14
C LEU A 154 -9.05 -27.19 -5.38
N MET A 155 -9.45 -26.93 -4.13
CA MET A 155 -10.25 -27.89 -3.35
C MET A 155 -11.62 -28.13 -3.99
N VAL A 156 -12.27 -27.10 -4.51
CA VAL A 156 -13.55 -27.21 -5.26
C VAL A 156 -13.35 -28.09 -6.51
N LEU A 157 -12.28 -27.83 -7.27
CA LEU A 157 -11.98 -28.62 -8.48
C LEU A 157 -11.57 -30.06 -8.15
N ALA A 158 -10.83 -30.29 -7.06
CA ALA A 158 -10.46 -31.63 -6.58
C ALA A 158 -11.67 -32.41 -6.08
N TRP A 159 -12.61 -31.73 -5.38
CA TRP A 159 -13.88 -32.34 -4.99
C TRP A 159 -14.69 -32.77 -6.22
N ARG A 160 -14.84 -31.88 -7.20
CA ARG A 160 -15.53 -32.20 -8.45
C ARG A 160 -14.93 -33.41 -9.16
N ALA A 161 -13.60 -33.47 -9.26
CA ALA A 161 -12.87 -34.52 -9.96
C ALA A 161 -12.93 -35.88 -9.24
N THR A 162 -12.96 -35.89 -7.90
CA THR A 162 -12.85 -37.11 -7.10
C THR A 162 -14.16 -37.56 -6.44
N GLY A 163 -15.12 -36.67 -6.31
CA GLY A 163 -16.37 -36.90 -5.59
C GLY A 163 -16.20 -37.10 -4.08
N ARG A 164 -14.97 -36.90 -3.52
CA ARG A 164 -14.67 -37.20 -2.12
C ARG A 164 -15.04 -36.04 -1.20
N ASP A 165 -15.96 -36.25 -0.28
CA ASP A 165 -16.48 -35.25 0.67
C ASP A 165 -15.38 -34.58 1.53
N ARG A 166 -14.23 -35.25 1.74
CA ARG A 166 -13.10 -34.68 2.46
C ARG A 166 -12.69 -33.29 1.97
N TRP A 167 -12.80 -33.03 0.66
CA TRP A 167 -12.42 -31.75 0.07
C TRP A 167 -13.37 -30.63 0.49
N VAL A 168 -14.69 -30.92 0.59
CA VAL A 168 -15.68 -29.93 1.06
C VAL A 168 -15.49 -29.65 2.54
N TYR A 169 -15.18 -30.68 3.33
CA TYR A 169 -14.88 -30.54 4.77
C TYR A 169 -13.63 -29.69 5.02
N LEU A 170 -12.54 -30.01 4.32
CA LEU A 170 -11.30 -29.20 4.39
C LEU A 170 -11.52 -27.77 3.88
N LEU A 171 -12.31 -27.59 2.82
CA LEU A 171 -12.68 -26.28 2.29
C LEU A 171 -13.44 -25.45 3.33
N SER A 172 -14.40 -26.07 4.05
CA SER A 172 -15.15 -25.37 5.09
C SER A 172 -14.25 -24.86 6.21
N TRP A 173 -13.28 -25.66 6.63
CA TRP A 173 -12.25 -25.26 7.60
C TRP A 173 -11.33 -24.16 7.05
N LEU A 174 -10.87 -24.31 5.80
CA LEU A 174 -10.01 -23.32 5.14
C LEU A 174 -10.70 -21.96 5.01
N ILE A 175 -11.99 -21.93 4.64
CA ILE A 175 -12.77 -20.68 4.56
C ILE A 175 -12.84 -20.00 5.93
N GLY A 176 -13.04 -20.74 7.02
CA GLY A 176 -13.00 -20.18 8.38
C GLY A 176 -11.66 -19.51 8.70
N ILE A 177 -10.55 -20.19 8.43
CA ILE A 177 -9.18 -19.61 8.60
C ILE A 177 -8.97 -18.42 7.67
N SER A 178 -9.41 -18.51 6.41
CA SER A 178 -9.23 -17.46 5.40
C SER A 178 -9.95 -16.17 5.77
N LEU A 179 -11.10 -16.26 6.45
CA LEU A 179 -11.78 -15.09 7.02
C LEU A 179 -10.92 -14.41 8.08
N GLY A 180 -10.14 -15.16 8.84
CA GLY A 180 -9.14 -14.61 9.78
C GLY A 180 -7.95 -13.92 9.10
N ASN A 181 -7.82 -14.03 7.76
CA ASN A 181 -6.87 -13.24 6.98
C ASN A 181 -7.55 -12.03 6.31
N HIS A 182 -8.65 -12.24 5.59
CA HIS A 182 -9.34 -11.13 4.91
C HIS A 182 -10.83 -11.42 4.66
N ALA A 183 -11.68 -10.42 4.89
CA ALA A 183 -13.12 -10.52 4.74
C ALA A 183 -13.59 -10.82 3.29
N LEU A 184 -12.80 -10.45 2.27
CA LEU A 184 -13.08 -10.76 0.86
C LEU A 184 -13.33 -12.25 0.60
N THR A 185 -12.79 -13.13 1.45
CA THR A 185 -13.07 -14.58 1.38
C THR A 185 -14.57 -14.90 1.46
N ALA A 186 -15.37 -14.09 2.17
CA ALA A 186 -16.81 -14.28 2.28
C ALA A 186 -17.51 -14.20 0.91
N LEU A 187 -16.98 -13.41 -0.03
CA LEU A 187 -17.53 -13.24 -1.36
C LEU A 187 -17.46 -14.51 -2.21
N MET A 188 -16.58 -15.47 -1.85
CA MET A 188 -16.49 -16.77 -2.53
C MET A 188 -17.57 -17.77 -2.07
N ILE A 189 -18.14 -17.58 -0.87
CA ILE A 189 -19.09 -18.55 -0.27
C ILE A 189 -20.32 -18.78 -1.16
N PRO A 190 -21.01 -17.76 -1.69
CA PRO A 190 -22.15 -17.95 -2.56
C PRO A 190 -21.81 -18.77 -3.82
N ALA A 191 -20.65 -18.53 -4.41
CA ALA A 191 -20.18 -19.26 -5.58
C ALA A 191 -19.91 -20.75 -5.26
N ILE A 192 -19.28 -21.04 -4.12
CA ILE A 192 -19.01 -22.40 -3.64
C ILE A 192 -20.31 -23.16 -3.40
N LEU A 193 -21.27 -22.55 -2.69
CA LEU A 193 -22.58 -23.15 -2.44
C LEU A 193 -23.35 -23.44 -3.73
N TYR A 194 -23.36 -22.46 -4.65
CA TYR A 194 -23.94 -22.66 -5.98
C TYR A 194 -23.29 -23.84 -6.69
N PHE A 195 -21.95 -23.91 -6.72
CA PHE A 195 -21.24 -24.95 -7.46
C PHE A 195 -21.50 -26.35 -6.91
N VAL A 196 -21.51 -26.49 -5.57
CA VAL A 196 -21.86 -27.73 -4.92
C VAL A 196 -23.29 -28.15 -5.24
N TYR A 197 -24.24 -27.20 -5.20
CA TYR A 197 -25.63 -27.45 -5.57
C TYR A 197 -25.77 -27.85 -7.04
N ALA A 198 -25.11 -27.12 -7.96
CA ALA A 198 -25.18 -27.38 -9.39
C ALA A 198 -24.58 -28.74 -9.78
N GLU A 199 -23.59 -29.24 -9.05
CA GLU A 199 -22.94 -30.54 -9.31
C GLU A 199 -23.71 -31.73 -8.73
N LYS A 200 -24.29 -31.61 -7.53
CA LYS A 200 -24.80 -32.74 -6.76
C LYS A 200 -26.31 -32.63 -6.42
N GLY A 201 -26.94 -31.47 -6.66
CA GLY A 201 -28.33 -31.23 -6.32
C GLY A 201 -28.59 -31.05 -4.83
N ARG A 202 -29.87 -30.88 -4.48
CA ARG A 202 -30.33 -30.63 -3.11
C ARG A 202 -30.02 -31.79 -2.15
N GLU A 203 -30.03 -33.04 -2.65
CA GLU A 203 -29.82 -34.24 -1.84
C GLU A 203 -28.42 -34.32 -1.22
N TYR A 204 -27.47 -33.60 -1.76
CA TYR A 204 -26.13 -33.51 -1.20
C TYR A 204 -26.10 -32.79 0.18
N PHE A 205 -27.03 -31.87 0.41
CA PHE A 205 -27.09 -31.06 1.63
C PHE A 205 -27.83 -31.78 2.77
N THR A 206 -27.30 -32.93 3.19
CA THR A 206 -27.84 -33.65 4.36
C THR A 206 -27.46 -32.91 5.65
N VAL A 207 -28.31 -33.06 6.69
CA VAL A 207 -28.08 -32.47 8.00
C VAL A 207 -26.70 -32.86 8.55
N ALA A 208 -26.29 -34.11 8.39
CA ALA A 208 -24.97 -34.58 8.84
C ALA A 208 -23.80 -33.92 8.12
N ARG A 209 -23.89 -33.65 6.80
CA ARG A 209 -22.86 -32.93 6.07
C ARG A 209 -22.81 -31.45 6.46
N ILE A 210 -23.96 -30.82 6.52
CA ILE A 210 -24.06 -29.40 6.95
C ILE A 210 -23.47 -29.25 8.35
N ALA A 211 -23.84 -30.13 9.30
CA ALA A 211 -23.27 -30.08 10.66
C ALA A 211 -21.75 -30.26 10.70
N LYS A 212 -21.20 -31.19 9.89
CA LYS A 212 -19.73 -31.37 9.78
C LYS A 212 -19.05 -30.14 9.16
N CYS A 213 -19.61 -29.59 8.09
CA CYS A 213 -19.09 -28.36 7.47
C CYS A 213 -19.15 -27.19 8.44
N ALA A 214 -20.26 -27.00 9.14
CA ALA A 214 -20.42 -25.96 10.15
C ALA A 214 -19.45 -26.11 11.31
N ALA A 215 -19.23 -27.34 11.82
CA ALA A 215 -18.27 -27.60 12.88
C ALA A 215 -16.82 -27.29 12.46
N LEU A 216 -16.44 -27.68 11.23
CA LEU A 216 -15.10 -27.39 10.69
C LEU A 216 -14.92 -25.92 10.36
N PHE A 217 -15.95 -25.25 9.85
CA PHE A 217 -15.96 -23.81 9.67
C PHE A 217 -15.79 -23.07 11.02
N ALA A 218 -16.57 -23.50 12.04
CA ALA A 218 -16.46 -22.96 13.39
C ALA A 218 -15.06 -23.17 13.99
N LEU A 219 -14.45 -24.34 13.74
CA LEU A 219 -13.06 -24.59 14.11
C LEU A 219 -12.09 -23.67 13.37
N GLY A 220 -12.30 -23.42 12.08
CA GLY A 220 -11.46 -22.49 11.31
C GLY A 220 -11.58 -21.05 11.79
N ILE A 221 -12.80 -20.55 11.96
CA ILE A 221 -13.05 -19.15 12.36
C ILE A 221 -12.72 -18.91 13.85
N SER A 222 -12.56 -19.97 14.67
CA SER A 222 -12.13 -19.86 16.08
C SER A 222 -10.74 -19.22 16.22
N ILE A 223 -9.98 -19.05 15.12
CA ILE A 223 -8.73 -18.30 15.07
C ILE A 223 -8.93 -16.85 15.56
N TYR A 224 -10.14 -16.28 15.45
CA TYR A 224 -10.48 -14.98 15.99
C TYR A 224 -10.43 -14.90 17.54
N ALA A 225 -10.38 -16.05 18.25
CA ALA A 225 -10.09 -16.07 19.68
C ALA A 225 -8.71 -15.47 20.00
N TYR A 226 -7.83 -15.39 19.00
CA TYR A 226 -6.56 -14.65 19.07
C TYR A 226 -6.74 -13.22 19.56
N LEU A 227 -7.74 -12.48 19.04
CA LEU A 227 -7.92 -11.07 19.33
C LEU A 227 -8.13 -10.78 20.82
N PRO A 228 -9.15 -11.34 21.51
CA PRO A 228 -9.33 -11.09 22.94
C PRO A 228 -8.18 -11.65 23.79
N ILE A 229 -7.59 -12.80 23.40
CA ILE A 229 -6.45 -13.38 24.13
C ILE A 229 -5.25 -12.43 24.09
N ARG A 230 -4.95 -11.86 22.94
CA ARG A 230 -3.81 -10.93 22.77
C ARG A 230 -4.08 -9.56 23.37
N ALA A 231 -5.30 -9.05 23.25
CA ALA A 231 -5.69 -7.78 23.83
C ALA A 231 -5.48 -7.72 25.37
N LEU A 232 -5.63 -8.85 26.06
CA LEU A 232 -5.37 -8.94 27.52
C LEU A 232 -3.92 -8.55 27.89
N SER A 233 -2.95 -8.77 27.02
CA SER A 233 -1.55 -8.40 27.25
C SER A 233 -1.20 -7.00 26.73
N ASN A 234 -2.17 -6.29 26.16
CA ASN A 234 -2.03 -4.95 25.54
C ASN A 234 -0.75 -4.80 24.70
N PRO A 235 -0.57 -5.65 23.66
CA PRO A 235 0.65 -5.64 22.86
C PRO A 235 0.72 -4.41 21.94
N PRO A 236 1.94 -3.92 21.60
CA PRO A 236 2.08 -2.92 20.52
C PRO A 236 1.46 -3.39 19.18
N PRO A 237 0.99 -2.45 18.36
CA PRO A 237 1.13 -0.99 18.48
C PRO A 237 0.12 -0.26 19.36
N HIS A 238 -0.69 -0.93 20.17
CA HIS A 238 -1.71 -0.40 21.09
C HIS A 238 -2.87 0.36 20.43
N LEU A 239 -2.96 0.35 19.12
CA LEU A 239 -3.94 1.14 18.37
C LEU A 239 -5.32 0.48 18.31
N ASN A 240 -5.38 -0.86 18.40
CA ASN A 240 -6.58 -1.63 18.11
C ASN A 240 -6.85 -2.78 19.11
N ASN A 241 -6.36 -2.70 20.36
CA ASN A 241 -6.55 -3.75 21.35
C ASN A 241 -7.98 -3.70 21.93
N PRO A 242 -8.90 -4.62 21.58
CA PRO A 242 -10.26 -4.62 22.12
C PRO A 242 -10.29 -5.17 23.53
N HIS A 243 -10.68 -4.36 24.50
CA HIS A 243 -10.78 -4.75 25.93
C HIS A 243 -12.20 -5.12 26.38
N SER A 244 -13.19 -4.97 25.49
CA SER A 244 -14.59 -5.31 25.76
C SER A 244 -15.22 -6.07 24.59
N LEU A 245 -16.34 -6.76 24.85
CA LEU A 245 -17.10 -7.42 23.76
C LEU A 245 -17.62 -6.43 22.72
N THR A 246 -17.95 -5.21 23.13
CA THR A 246 -18.40 -4.14 22.22
C THR A 246 -17.25 -3.69 21.32
N GLU A 247 -16.06 -3.47 21.88
CA GLU A 247 -14.88 -3.12 21.09
C GLU A 247 -14.46 -4.25 20.16
N MET A 248 -14.52 -5.50 20.64
CA MET A 248 -14.28 -6.68 19.79
C MET A 248 -15.27 -6.76 18.62
N TRP A 249 -16.55 -6.49 18.88
CA TRP A 249 -17.54 -6.42 17.82
C TRP A 249 -17.27 -5.27 16.86
N SER A 250 -16.88 -4.12 17.37
CA SER A 250 -16.43 -2.97 16.56
C SER A 250 -15.21 -3.34 15.72
N GLN A 251 -14.20 -3.99 16.29
CA GLN A 251 -13.01 -4.45 15.59
C GLN A 251 -13.36 -5.40 14.43
N LEU A 252 -14.25 -6.36 14.66
CA LEU A 252 -14.66 -7.33 13.64
C LEU A 252 -15.53 -6.71 12.53
N THR A 253 -16.34 -5.72 12.86
CA THR A 253 -17.35 -5.17 11.96
C THR A 253 -16.97 -3.85 11.31
N ALA A 254 -15.85 -3.24 11.74
CA ALA A 254 -15.32 -1.98 11.20
C ALA A 254 -16.43 -0.92 10.95
N PRO A 255 -17.13 -0.40 11.99
CA PRO A 255 -18.29 0.47 11.79
C PRO A 255 -17.94 1.74 11.01
N GLY A 256 -16.74 2.32 11.20
CA GLY A 256 -16.25 3.45 10.41
C GLY A 256 -16.10 3.12 8.92
N ALA A 257 -15.51 1.96 8.60
CA ALA A 257 -15.38 1.51 7.22
C ALA A 257 -16.75 1.22 6.58
N ARG A 258 -17.72 0.71 7.37
CA ARG A 258 -19.08 0.46 6.87
C ARG A 258 -19.85 1.73 6.51
N GLN A 259 -19.55 2.86 7.15
CA GLN A 259 -20.14 4.15 6.74
C GLN A 259 -19.71 4.56 5.33
N ALA A 260 -18.51 4.16 4.91
CA ALA A 260 -18.01 4.36 3.55
C ALA A 260 -18.53 3.32 2.53
N MET A 261 -19.34 2.35 2.99
CA MET A 261 -19.93 1.32 2.15
C MET A 261 -21.37 1.66 1.79
N PHE A 262 -21.72 1.48 0.53
CA PHE A 262 -23.09 1.61 0.00
C PHE A 262 -23.74 3.00 0.19
N ASP A 263 -22.97 4.02 0.53
CA ASP A 263 -23.40 5.41 0.68
C ASP A 263 -23.92 6.03 -0.63
N ARG A 264 -23.43 5.52 -1.77
CA ARG A 264 -23.74 6.03 -3.12
C ARG A 264 -24.79 5.22 -3.88
N GLY A 265 -25.37 4.22 -3.23
CA GLY A 265 -26.46 3.41 -3.79
C GLY A 265 -26.01 2.22 -4.64
N TRP A 266 -26.93 1.27 -4.86
CA TRP A 266 -26.65 -0.03 -5.48
C TRP A 266 -26.31 0.02 -6.98
N LEU A 267 -26.56 1.13 -7.69
CA LEU A 267 -26.22 1.30 -9.11
C LEU A 267 -24.75 1.68 -9.37
N VAL A 268 -23.97 1.96 -8.34
CA VAL A 268 -22.57 2.36 -8.45
C VAL A 268 -21.71 1.39 -9.29
N PRO A 269 -21.83 0.06 -9.18
CA PRO A 269 -21.08 -0.84 -10.05
C PRO A 269 -21.31 -0.61 -11.55
N ILE A 270 -22.54 -0.30 -11.93
CA ILE A 270 -22.90 0.00 -13.33
C ILE A 270 -22.35 1.36 -13.74
N GLN A 271 -22.49 2.37 -12.90
CA GLN A 271 -21.94 3.72 -13.16
C GLN A 271 -20.40 3.71 -13.29
N ARG A 272 -19.73 2.82 -12.55
CA ARG A 272 -18.26 2.63 -12.59
C ARG A 272 -17.79 1.59 -13.62
N ALA A 273 -18.66 1.05 -14.47
CA ALA A 273 -18.27 0.04 -15.47
C ALA A 273 -17.11 0.48 -16.36
N GLY A 274 -17.06 1.75 -16.76
CA GLY A 274 -15.94 2.34 -17.51
C GLY A 274 -14.63 2.32 -16.71
N PHE A 275 -14.68 2.58 -15.42
CA PHE A 275 -13.53 2.50 -14.53
C PHE A 275 -13.00 1.06 -14.43
N HIS A 276 -13.88 0.08 -14.21
CA HIS A 276 -13.49 -1.34 -14.14
C HIS A 276 -12.85 -1.83 -15.44
N THR A 277 -13.42 -1.42 -16.59
CA THR A 277 -12.86 -1.75 -17.90
C THR A 277 -11.44 -1.16 -18.08
N LYS A 278 -11.24 0.12 -17.75
CA LYS A 278 -9.93 0.77 -17.81
C LYS A 278 -8.92 0.06 -16.90
N ARG A 279 -9.33 -0.33 -15.70
CA ARG A 279 -8.45 -1.07 -14.78
C ARG A 279 -8.07 -2.45 -15.34
N LEU A 280 -9.01 -3.25 -15.82
CA LEU A 280 -8.69 -4.55 -16.44
C LEU A 280 -7.72 -4.40 -17.62
N ILE A 281 -7.87 -3.36 -18.43
CA ILE A 281 -6.93 -3.05 -19.51
C ILE A 281 -5.55 -2.67 -18.95
N ALA A 282 -5.50 -1.91 -17.87
CA ALA A 282 -4.24 -1.56 -17.20
C ALA A 282 -3.54 -2.80 -16.61
N GLU A 283 -4.32 -3.75 -16.05
CA GLU A 283 -3.79 -4.98 -15.44
C GLU A 283 -3.35 -6.03 -16.48
N PHE A 284 -4.08 -6.22 -17.57
CA PHE A 284 -3.86 -7.33 -18.49
C PHE A 284 -3.56 -6.91 -19.94
N GLY A 285 -3.61 -5.63 -20.23
CA GLY A 285 -3.49 -5.10 -21.59
C GLY A 285 -4.68 -5.48 -22.49
N TYR A 286 -4.75 -4.90 -23.67
CA TYR A 286 -5.82 -5.20 -24.65
C TYR A 286 -5.85 -6.67 -25.06
N LEU A 287 -4.67 -7.27 -25.28
CA LEU A 287 -4.56 -8.68 -25.67
C LEU A 287 -5.03 -9.62 -24.56
N GLY A 288 -4.62 -9.36 -23.30
CA GLY A 288 -5.07 -10.14 -22.14
C GLY A 288 -6.59 -9.99 -21.92
N CYS A 289 -7.14 -8.80 -22.12
CA CYS A 289 -8.58 -8.58 -22.07
C CYS A 289 -9.33 -9.35 -23.15
N ALA A 290 -8.87 -9.31 -24.39
CA ALA A 290 -9.47 -10.05 -25.51
C ALA A 290 -9.41 -11.57 -25.30
N LEU A 291 -8.26 -12.11 -24.86
CA LEU A 291 -8.09 -13.53 -24.54
C LEU A 291 -8.97 -13.95 -23.37
N GLY A 292 -9.11 -13.10 -22.33
CA GLY A 292 -9.97 -13.33 -21.18
C GLY A 292 -11.44 -13.48 -21.58
N LEU A 293 -11.96 -12.53 -22.36
CA LEU A 293 -13.35 -12.57 -22.86
C LEU A 293 -13.59 -13.77 -23.79
N PHE A 294 -12.67 -14.01 -24.72
CA PHE A 294 -12.75 -15.16 -25.63
C PHE A 294 -12.78 -16.48 -24.85
N GLY A 295 -11.84 -16.63 -23.89
CA GLY A 295 -11.79 -17.82 -23.05
C GLY A 295 -13.00 -18.00 -22.15
N ALA A 296 -13.55 -16.92 -21.57
CA ALA A 296 -14.79 -16.97 -20.80
C ALA A 296 -15.97 -17.44 -21.65
N GLY A 297 -16.10 -16.95 -22.89
CA GLY A 297 -17.11 -17.39 -23.84
C GLY A 297 -16.99 -18.87 -24.21
N LEU A 298 -15.75 -19.37 -24.39
CA LEU A 298 -15.47 -20.77 -24.63
C LEU A 298 -15.78 -21.65 -23.41
N LEU A 299 -15.41 -21.20 -22.22
CA LEU A 299 -15.69 -21.91 -20.97
C LEU A 299 -17.19 -22.00 -20.73
N TRP A 300 -17.96 -20.95 -21.01
CA TRP A 300 -19.42 -20.94 -20.92
C TRP A 300 -20.07 -22.01 -21.81
N ARG A 301 -19.54 -22.22 -23.00
CA ARG A 301 -20.03 -23.27 -23.92
C ARG A 301 -19.62 -24.68 -23.50
N ARG A 302 -18.44 -24.83 -22.90
CA ARG A 302 -17.85 -26.12 -22.51
C ARG A 302 -18.34 -26.59 -21.14
N ASP A 303 -18.45 -25.68 -20.17
CA ASP A 303 -18.72 -25.99 -18.78
C ASP A 303 -19.48 -24.83 -18.08
N ARG A 304 -20.78 -24.83 -18.27
CA ARG A 304 -21.66 -23.77 -17.71
C ARG A 304 -21.58 -23.67 -16.18
N LYS A 305 -21.46 -24.81 -15.48
CA LYS A 305 -21.42 -24.81 -14.01
C LYS A 305 -20.19 -24.10 -13.48
N LEU A 306 -19.02 -24.43 -14.06
CA LEU A 306 -17.76 -23.79 -13.70
C LEU A 306 -17.75 -22.30 -14.12
N SER A 307 -18.31 -21.97 -15.28
CA SER A 307 -18.41 -20.57 -15.72
C SER A 307 -19.26 -19.75 -14.76
N VAL A 308 -20.45 -20.25 -14.34
CA VAL A 308 -21.29 -19.54 -13.37
C VAL A 308 -20.59 -19.43 -12.02
N PHE A 309 -19.87 -20.46 -11.55
CA PHE A 309 -19.07 -20.39 -10.33
C PHE A 309 -18.06 -19.22 -10.37
N LEU A 310 -17.28 -19.11 -11.43
CA LEU A 310 -16.30 -18.03 -11.60
C LEU A 310 -16.99 -16.66 -11.78
N THR A 311 -18.09 -16.61 -12.55
CA THR A 311 -18.87 -15.36 -12.73
C THR A 311 -19.46 -14.86 -11.42
N VAL A 312 -19.96 -15.76 -10.56
CA VAL A 312 -20.50 -15.36 -9.24
C VAL A 312 -19.39 -14.76 -8.38
N ILE A 313 -18.19 -15.34 -8.35
CA ILE A 313 -17.04 -14.72 -7.65
C ILE A 313 -16.80 -13.29 -8.17
N ALA A 314 -16.71 -13.12 -9.49
CA ALA A 314 -16.45 -11.82 -10.10
C ALA A 314 -17.56 -10.78 -9.83
N VAL A 315 -18.83 -11.22 -9.90
CA VAL A 315 -19.99 -10.33 -9.66
C VAL A 315 -20.04 -9.86 -8.22
N PHE A 316 -19.86 -10.76 -7.26
CA PHE A 316 -19.87 -10.39 -5.84
C PHE A 316 -18.67 -9.48 -5.50
N ASP A 317 -17.50 -9.75 -6.08
CA ASP A 317 -16.33 -8.91 -5.92
C ASP A 317 -16.56 -7.50 -6.47
N ILE A 318 -17.02 -7.36 -7.71
CA ILE A 318 -17.35 -6.07 -8.32
C ILE A 318 -18.42 -5.34 -7.51
N ALA A 319 -19.48 -6.04 -7.10
CA ALA A 319 -20.59 -5.44 -6.34
C ALA A 319 -20.11 -4.89 -4.99
N TYR A 320 -19.26 -5.63 -4.28
CA TYR A 320 -18.71 -5.22 -3.00
C TYR A 320 -17.70 -4.08 -3.17
N SER A 321 -16.65 -4.31 -3.95
CA SER A 321 -15.51 -3.40 -4.09
C SER A 321 -15.90 -2.07 -4.75
N SER A 322 -16.88 -2.04 -5.66
CA SER A 322 -17.36 -0.80 -6.26
C SER A 322 -18.13 0.09 -5.28
N ASN A 323 -18.72 -0.49 -4.25
CA ASN A 323 -19.52 0.23 -3.25
C ASN A 323 -18.71 0.60 -1.99
N PHE A 324 -17.40 0.42 -2.02
CA PHE A 324 -16.52 0.80 -0.93
C PHE A 324 -15.61 1.97 -1.35
N SER A 325 -15.59 3.04 -0.57
CA SER A 325 -14.86 4.28 -0.87
C SER A 325 -13.63 4.41 0.04
N ILE A 326 -12.57 3.64 -0.28
CA ILE A 326 -11.25 3.73 0.36
C ILE A 326 -10.19 4.05 -0.68
N PHE A 327 -9.04 4.55 -0.22
CA PHE A 327 -7.96 5.01 -1.08
C PHE A 327 -7.39 3.88 -1.95
N ASP A 328 -7.12 2.73 -1.38
CA ASP A 328 -6.50 1.55 -2.00
C ASP A 328 -7.50 0.51 -2.52
N ILE A 329 -8.74 0.89 -2.76
CA ILE A 329 -9.83 0.00 -3.21
C ILE A 329 -9.45 -0.93 -4.38
N TYR A 330 -8.44 -0.56 -5.14
CA TYR A 330 -8.00 -1.32 -6.31
C TYR A 330 -7.50 -2.73 -5.94
N VAL A 331 -6.96 -2.95 -4.76
CA VAL A 331 -6.48 -4.26 -4.31
C VAL A 331 -7.61 -5.25 -4.02
N TYR A 332 -8.80 -4.74 -3.73
CA TYR A 332 -9.99 -5.55 -3.47
C TYR A 332 -10.49 -6.29 -4.72
N PHE A 333 -10.09 -5.87 -5.94
CA PHE A 333 -10.44 -6.55 -7.19
C PHE A 333 -9.55 -7.77 -7.53
N LEU A 334 -8.68 -8.20 -6.64
CA LEU A 334 -7.85 -9.39 -6.85
C LEU A 334 -8.65 -10.67 -7.13
N PRO A 335 -9.81 -10.97 -6.49
CA PRO A 335 -10.66 -12.09 -6.87
C PRO A 335 -11.16 -12.01 -8.34
N LEU A 336 -11.53 -10.83 -8.83
CA LEU A 336 -11.85 -10.60 -10.24
C LEU A 336 -10.65 -10.88 -11.15
N HIS A 337 -9.46 -10.45 -10.76
CA HIS A 337 -8.23 -10.69 -11.54
C HIS A 337 -7.90 -12.19 -11.63
N ILE A 338 -8.10 -12.97 -10.56
CA ILE A 338 -7.97 -14.44 -10.57
C ILE A 338 -8.91 -15.05 -11.60
N VAL A 339 -10.17 -14.64 -11.59
CA VAL A 339 -11.19 -15.14 -12.54
C VAL A 339 -10.86 -14.73 -13.97
N TRP A 340 -10.39 -13.50 -14.19
CA TRP A 340 -10.02 -13.01 -15.51
C TRP A 340 -8.84 -13.79 -16.10
N ALA A 341 -7.81 -14.06 -15.31
CA ALA A 341 -6.67 -14.85 -15.71
C ALA A 341 -7.04 -16.33 -16.00
N ALA A 342 -8.06 -16.89 -15.34
CA ALA A 342 -8.63 -18.18 -15.73
C ALA A 342 -9.24 -18.14 -17.15
N GLY A 343 -9.91 -17.05 -17.51
CA GLY A 343 -10.36 -16.79 -18.87
C GLY A 343 -9.19 -16.72 -19.86
N ILE A 344 -8.12 -15.99 -19.52
CA ILE A 344 -6.89 -15.92 -20.34
C ILE A 344 -6.33 -17.33 -20.57
N ALA A 345 -6.25 -18.17 -19.52
CA ALA A 345 -5.76 -19.55 -19.67
C ALA A 345 -6.56 -20.37 -20.67
N VAL A 346 -7.89 -20.25 -20.65
CA VAL A 346 -8.77 -20.95 -21.61
C VAL A 346 -8.60 -20.37 -23.03
N GLY A 347 -8.50 -19.06 -23.17
CA GLY A 347 -8.27 -18.38 -24.45
C GLY A 347 -6.93 -18.78 -25.07
N VAL A 348 -5.85 -18.75 -24.29
CA VAL A 348 -4.51 -19.21 -24.71
C VAL A 348 -4.53 -20.69 -25.14
N ALA A 349 -5.16 -21.56 -24.37
CA ALA A 349 -5.30 -22.98 -24.71
C ALA A 349 -6.03 -23.19 -26.03
N ALA A 350 -7.06 -22.41 -26.30
CA ALA A 350 -7.79 -22.46 -27.56
C ALA A 350 -6.93 -22.02 -28.75
N VAL A 351 -6.21 -20.90 -28.62
CA VAL A 351 -5.27 -20.42 -29.66
C VAL A 351 -4.21 -21.47 -29.96
N LEU A 352 -3.57 -22.03 -28.94
CA LEU A 352 -2.57 -23.09 -29.12
C LEU A 352 -3.15 -24.31 -29.84
N THR A 353 -4.40 -24.69 -29.50
CA THR A 353 -5.07 -25.81 -30.15
C THR A 353 -5.38 -25.52 -31.63
N LEU A 354 -5.83 -24.31 -31.94
CA LEU A 354 -6.10 -23.90 -33.34
C LEU A 354 -4.84 -23.87 -34.19
N VAL A 355 -3.76 -23.28 -33.67
CA VAL A 355 -2.45 -23.25 -34.34
C VAL A 355 -1.92 -24.68 -34.55
N GLY A 356 -1.97 -25.53 -33.54
CA GLY A 356 -1.54 -26.94 -33.63
C GLY A 356 -2.31 -27.74 -34.66
N ARG A 357 -3.61 -27.48 -34.81
CA ARG A 357 -4.45 -28.10 -35.87
C ARG A 357 -4.10 -27.56 -37.27
N GLY A 358 -3.81 -26.27 -37.39
CA GLY A 358 -3.34 -25.64 -38.62
C GLY A 358 -2.00 -26.24 -39.07
N MET A 359 -1.04 -26.29 -38.16
CA MET A 359 0.29 -26.86 -38.41
C MET A 359 0.27 -28.36 -38.73
N ALA A 360 -0.69 -29.12 -38.22
CA ALA A 360 -0.86 -30.54 -38.58
C ALA A 360 -1.29 -30.76 -40.02
N ARG A 361 -1.73 -29.73 -40.75
CA ARG A 361 -2.09 -29.75 -42.17
C ARG A 361 -0.91 -29.36 -43.08
N VAL A 362 0.19 -28.88 -42.51
CA VAL A 362 1.41 -28.54 -43.26
C VAL A 362 2.20 -29.84 -43.55
N PRO A 363 2.70 -30.04 -44.79
CA PRO A 363 3.50 -31.23 -45.14
C PRO A 363 4.71 -31.40 -44.22
N GLU A 364 4.99 -32.63 -43.79
CA GLU A 364 6.11 -32.97 -42.90
C GLU A 364 7.47 -32.60 -43.48
N THR A 365 7.55 -32.44 -44.81
CA THR A 365 8.75 -31.96 -45.51
C THR A 365 9.12 -30.51 -45.18
N LEU A 366 8.15 -29.69 -44.70
CA LEU A 366 8.37 -28.28 -44.38
C LEU A 366 8.46 -28.00 -42.87
N VAL A 367 7.93 -28.91 -42.03
CA VAL A 367 7.91 -28.71 -40.56
C VAL A 367 8.15 -30.03 -39.85
N SER A 368 9.11 -30.07 -38.93
CA SER A 368 9.37 -31.24 -38.09
C SER A 368 8.10 -31.67 -37.32
N PRO A 369 7.78 -32.98 -37.28
CA PRO A 369 6.59 -33.49 -36.58
C PRO A 369 6.66 -33.39 -35.06
N THR A 370 7.76 -32.87 -34.49
CA THR A 370 7.91 -32.76 -33.02
C THR A 370 6.93 -31.73 -32.42
N PRO A 371 6.38 -32.00 -31.22
CA PRO A 371 5.48 -31.07 -30.57
C PRO A 371 6.05 -29.65 -30.38
N VAL A 372 7.36 -29.54 -30.27
CA VAL A 372 8.07 -28.26 -30.10
C VAL A 372 7.83 -27.34 -31.30
N TRP A 373 7.97 -27.83 -32.51
CA TRP A 373 7.76 -27.03 -33.72
C TRP A 373 6.29 -26.73 -34.00
N ARG A 374 5.36 -27.57 -33.54
CA ARG A 374 3.91 -27.33 -33.71
C ARG A 374 3.35 -26.24 -32.84
N TYR A 375 3.85 -26.07 -31.61
CA TYR A 375 3.31 -25.15 -30.61
C TYR A 375 4.31 -24.08 -30.19
N GLY A 376 5.61 -24.30 -30.39
CA GLY A 376 6.68 -23.43 -29.89
C GLY A 376 6.54 -21.97 -30.34
N PRO A 377 6.39 -21.66 -31.64
CA PRO A 377 6.26 -20.29 -32.10
C PRO A 377 5.04 -19.57 -31.51
N ALA A 378 3.87 -20.24 -31.46
CA ALA A 378 2.67 -19.66 -30.87
C ALA A 378 2.80 -19.49 -29.34
N ALA A 379 3.44 -20.45 -28.67
CA ALA A 379 3.69 -20.32 -27.22
C ALA A 379 4.68 -19.19 -26.94
N ALA A 380 5.74 -19.02 -27.74
CA ALA A 380 6.69 -17.93 -27.62
C ALA A 380 6.02 -16.57 -27.85
N MET A 381 5.14 -16.47 -28.88
CA MET A 381 4.36 -15.24 -29.13
C MET A 381 3.42 -14.92 -27.97
N LEU A 382 2.75 -15.92 -27.40
CA LEU A 382 1.83 -15.72 -26.26
C LEU A 382 2.58 -15.44 -24.95
N MET A 383 3.87 -15.84 -24.82
CA MET A 383 4.74 -15.44 -23.71
C MET A 383 5.10 -13.96 -23.73
N MET A 384 4.89 -13.26 -24.85
CA MET A 384 4.99 -11.80 -24.87
C MET A 384 4.00 -11.13 -23.92
N LEU A 385 2.86 -11.77 -23.61
CA LEU A 385 1.86 -11.20 -22.71
C LEU A 385 2.43 -10.99 -21.29
N PRO A 386 2.92 -12.01 -20.56
CA PRO A 386 3.53 -11.79 -19.25
C PRO A 386 4.85 -10.98 -19.34
N PHE A 387 5.60 -11.06 -20.44
CA PHE A 387 6.79 -10.24 -20.65
C PHE A 387 6.44 -8.75 -20.76
N MET A 388 5.41 -8.38 -21.51
CA MET A 388 4.92 -7.00 -21.58
C MET A 388 4.41 -6.51 -20.23
N GLN A 389 3.70 -7.36 -19.45
CA GLN A 389 3.31 -7.00 -18.08
C GLN A 389 4.52 -6.71 -17.21
N PHE A 390 5.54 -7.58 -17.27
CA PHE A 390 6.78 -7.37 -16.53
C PHE A 390 7.44 -6.04 -16.89
N THR A 391 7.68 -5.77 -18.17
CA THR A 391 8.39 -4.56 -18.62
C THR A 391 7.61 -3.27 -18.36
N ASN A 392 6.29 -3.30 -18.56
CA ASN A 392 5.45 -2.12 -18.37
C ASN A 392 5.25 -1.76 -16.90
N ASN A 393 5.20 -2.77 -16.01
CA ASN A 393 4.91 -2.55 -14.61
C ASN A 393 6.16 -2.45 -13.73
N LEU A 394 7.35 -2.92 -14.20
CA LEU A 394 8.57 -2.95 -13.41
C LEU A 394 8.88 -1.61 -12.73
N ARG A 395 8.95 -0.52 -13.50
CA ARG A 395 9.25 0.82 -12.95
C ARG A 395 8.15 1.36 -12.04
N ARG A 396 6.91 0.95 -12.28
CA ARG A 396 5.75 1.41 -11.52
C ARG A 396 5.70 0.82 -10.11
N VAL A 397 6.12 -0.43 -9.97
CA VAL A 397 6.05 -1.19 -8.71
C VAL A 397 7.41 -1.31 -8.01
N ASP A 398 8.46 -0.72 -8.60
CA ASP A 398 9.82 -0.77 -8.04
C ASP A 398 9.92 0.09 -6.79
N GLY A 399 9.81 -0.54 -5.62
CA GLY A 399 10.01 0.06 -4.32
C GLY A 399 11.41 -0.19 -3.75
N SER A 400 12.36 -0.72 -4.56
CA SER A 400 13.68 -1.17 -4.06
C SER A 400 14.56 -0.06 -3.49
N GLU A 401 14.24 1.20 -3.77
CA GLU A 401 14.94 2.39 -3.24
C GLU A 401 13.99 3.30 -2.44
N ASP A 402 12.79 2.82 -2.14
CA ASP A 402 11.82 3.60 -1.36
C ASP A 402 12.08 3.46 0.14
N TYR A 403 12.64 4.52 0.70
CA TYR A 403 12.88 4.75 2.13
C TYR A 403 12.00 5.90 2.67
N GLY A 404 11.00 6.36 1.91
CA GLY A 404 10.23 7.56 2.25
C GLY A 404 9.60 7.52 3.63
N SER A 405 8.97 6.40 3.99
CA SER A 405 8.35 6.20 5.31
C SER A 405 9.35 6.21 6.46
N GLU A 406 10.52 5.58 6.26
CA GLU A 406 11.58 5.54 7.27
C GLU A 406 12.22 6.92 7.48
N ARG A 407 12.54 7.63 6.39
CA ARG A 407 13.09 9.00 6.48
C ARG A 407 12.13 9.96 7.18
N PHE A 408 10.85 9.88 6.82
CA PHE A 408 9.81 10.65 7.50
C PHE A 408 9.75 10.34 9.00
N ALA A 409 9.66 9.07 9.37
CA ALA A 409 9.58 8.67 10.77
C ALA A 409 10.81 9.12 11.58
N ARG A 410 12.03 8.98 11.00
CA ARG A 410 13.28 9.46 11.62
C ARG A 410 13.35 10.99 11.71
N ALA A 411 12.85 11.71 10.70
CA ALA A 411 12.76 13.17 10.75
C ALA A 411 11.84 13.62 11.91
N VAL A 412 10.66 13.04 12.04
CA VAL A 412 9.75 13.32 13.16
C VAL A 412 10.41 12.97 14.50
N ALA A 413 11.06 11.80 14.59
CA ALA A 413 11.74 11.35 15.79
C ALA A 413 12.89 12.29 16.21
N SER A 414 13.62 12.87 15.25
CA SER A 414 14.72 13.80 15.53
C SER A 414 14.26 15.19 15.98
N MET A 415 13.09 15.63 15.50
CA MET A 415 12.57 16.98 15.78
C MET A 415 11.70 17.05 17.03
N ALA A 416 10.99 15.97 17.35
CA ALA A 416 10.06 15.98 18.47
C ALA A 416 10.81 16.11 19.81
N GLU A 417 10.34 17.01 20.67
CA GLU A 417 10.86 17.17 22.04
C GLU A 417 10.62 15.90 22.88
N PRO A 418 11.46 15.63 23.90
CA PRO A 418 11.25 14.49 24.79
C PRO A 418 9.86 14.52 25.46
N GLY A 419 9.17 13.37 25.45
CA GLY A 419 7.84 13.23 26.07
C GLY A 419 6.69 13.87 25.29
N SER A 420 6.92 14.30 24.04
CA SER A 420 5.92 14.94 23.22
C SER A 420 4.79 14.00 22.81
N LEU A 421 3.64 14.60 22.52
CA LEU A 421 2.52 13.94 21.87
C LEU A 421 2.61 14.08 20.35
N ILE A 422 2.56 12.97 19.65
CA ILE A 422 2.43 12.91 18.19
C ILE A 422 0.98 12.60 17.85
N LEU A 423 0.33 13.54 17.21
CA LEU A 423 -1.00 13.42 16.64
C LEU A 423 -0.86 13.18 15.14
N ALA A 424 -1.29 12.05 14.67
CA ALA A 424 -1.22 11.75 13.24
C ALA A 424 -2.39 10.90 12.80
N ASP A 425 -2.67 10.91 11.51
CA ASP A 425 -3.52 9.89 10.93
C ASP A 425 -2.85 8.51 10.96
N TRP A 426 -3.64 7.49 10.66
CA TRP A 426 -3.19 6.11 10.58
C TRP A 426 -1.94 5.93 9.69
N TRP A 427 -1.94 6.62 8.55
CA TRP A 427 -0.91 6.46 7.53
C TRP A 427 0.47 6.93 8.02
N ALA A 428 0.50 8.03 8.76
CA ALA A 428 1.73 8.65 9.23
C ALA A 428 2.18 8.13 10.60
N ILE A 429 1.26 7.70 11.49
CA ILE A 429 1.63 7.26 12.84
C ILE A 429 2.27 5.88 12.88
N ALA A 430 1.91 5.00 11.95
CA ALA A 430 2.40 3.62 11.93
C ALA A 430 3.92 3.52 11.67
N PRO A 431 4.54 4.28 10.74
CA PRO A 431 6.00 4.37 10.58
C PRO A 431 6.73 4.81 11.85
N ILE A 432 6.21 5.82 12.56
CA ILE A 432 6.79 6.30 13.83
C ILE A 432 6.67 5.20 14.89
N GLY A 433 5.56 4.45 14.89
CA GLY A 433 5.33 3.30 15.73
C GLY A 433 6.35 2.18 15.51
N TYR A 434 6.76 1.95 14.28
CA TYR A 434 7.82 0.98 13.97
C TYR A 434 9.14 1.34 14.67
N LEU A 435 9.61 2.59 14.54
CA LEU A 435 10.82 3.04 15.23
C LEU A 435 10.71 2.85 16.74
N LYS A 436 9.59 3.26 17.32
CA LYS A 436 9.35 3.17 18.77
C LYS A 436 9.31 1.72 19.29
N TYR A 437 8.56 0.85 18.63
CA TYR A 437 8.26 -0.48 19.16
C TYR A 437 9.19 -1.57 18.64
N ILE A 438 9.73 -1.45 17.45
CA ILE A 438 10.64 -2.44 16.87
C ILE A 438 12.10 -2.06 17.11
N GLU A 439 12.50 -0.84 16.76
CA GLU A 439 13.89 -0.40 16.93
C GLU A 439 14.18 0.10 18.35
N GLY A 440 13.15 0.45 19.10
CA GLY A 440 13.26 0.93 20.48
C GLY A 440 13.75 2.38 20.57
N GLU A 441 13.67 3.12 19.47
CA GLU A 441 13.98 4.54 19.40
C GLU A 441 12.81 5.38 19.91
N ARG A 442 13.11 6.52 20.54
CA ARG A 442 12.13 7.50 21.02
C ARG A 442 10.92 6.87 21.74
N ARG A 443 11.21 5.97 22.69
CA ARG A 443 10.19 5.33 23.55
C ARG A 443 9.40 6.32 24.39
N ASP A 444 9.96 7.51 24.59
CA ASP A 444 9.39 8.64 25.30
C ASP A 444 8.17 9.24 24.59
N LEU A 445 8.12 9.22 23.25
CA LEU A 445 7.03 9.81 22.48
C LEU A 445 5.68 9.15 22.78
N ILE A 446 4.67 9.95 22.94
CA ILE A 446 3.30 9.50 23.12
C ILE A 446 2.61 9.60 21.76
N MET A 447 2.01 8.51 21.31
CA MET A 447 1.43 8.42 19.97
C MET A 447 -0.09 8.31 20.08
N PHE A 448 -0.78 9.14 19.34
CA PHE A 448 -2.23 9.09 19.25
C PHE A 448 -2.66 9.12 17.78
N ALA A 449 -3.29 8.03 17.36
CA ALA A 449 -3.91 7.97 16.05
C ALA A 449 -5.17 8.84 16.08
N ALA A 450 -5.17 9.93 15.33
CA ALA A 450 -6.37 10.73 15.16
C ALA A 450 -7.52 9.84 14.68
N PRO A 451 -8.73 9.95 15.24
CA PRO A 451 -9.87 9.14 14.82
C PRO A 451 -10.03 9.20 13.30
N SER A 452 -10.40 8.08 12.72
CA SER A 452 -10.50 7.94 11.26
C SER A 452 -11.29 9.09 10.64
N ILE A 453 -11.06 9.36 9.37
CA ILE A 453 -11.67 10.36 8.48
C ILE A 453 -13.20 10.53 8.68
N TYR A 454 -13.85 9.58 9.32
CA TYR A 454 -15.31 9.48 9.47
C TYR A 454 -15.84 9.96 10.84
N ALA A 455 -14.97 10.47 11.73
CA ALA A 455 -15.36 10.88 13.08
C ALA A 455 -14.94 12.31 13.38
N GLU A 456 -15.54 13.31 12.71
CA GLU A 456 -15.32 14.74 12.99
C GLU A 456 -15.59 15.09 14.47
N GLU A 457 -16.67 14.56 15.07
CA GLU A 457 -17.01 14.78 16.46
C GLU A 457 -15.93 14.25 17.42
N GLY A 458 -15.35 13.08 17.14
CA GLY A 458 -14.28 12.49 17.96
C GLY A 458 -12.98 13.29 17.93
N PHE A 459 -12.65 13.94 16.81
CA PHE A 459 -11.48 14.78 16.68
C PHE A 459 -11.66 16.12 17.43
N LEU A 460 -12.84 16.73 17.36
CA LEU A 460 -13.17 17.95 18.08
C LEU A 460 -13.19 17.74 19.60
N ASP A 461 -13.68 16.57 20.08
CA ASP A 461 -13.63 16.22 21.50
C ASP A 461 -12.18 16.02 22.00
N PHE A 462 -11.31 15.50 21.15
CA PHE A 462 -9.89 15.35 21.43
C PHE A 462 -9.16 16.69 21.50
N ALA A 463 -9.53 17.66 20.67
CA ALA A 463 -8.98 19.02 20.68
C ALA A 463 -9.43 19.86 21.91
N LYS A 464 -10.03 19.24 22.95
CA LYS A 464 -10.27 19.93 24.22
C LYS A 464 -8.94 20.40 24.80
N GLN A 465 -8.84 21.69 25.04
CA GLN A 465 -7.61 22.37 25.44
C GLN A 465 -6.91 21.74 26.67
N ASP A 466 -7.65 21.19 27.62
CA ASP A 466 -7.08 20.61 28.85
C ASP A 466 -6.24 19.34 28.56
N PHE A 467 -6.65 18.52 27.61
CA PHE A 467 -5.85 17.36 27.20
C PHE A 467 -4.55 17.77 26.51
N LEU A 468 -4.63 18.73 25.59
CA LEU A 468 -3.47 19.20 24.85
C LEU A 468 -2.41 19.84 25.78
N ARG A 469 -2.83 20.53 26.83
CA ARG A 469 -1.93 21.15 27.83
C ARG A 469 -1.19 20.14 28.72
N SER A 470 -1.54 18.87 28.66
CA SER A 470 -0.91 17.83 29.48
C SER A 470 0.48 17.39 28.97
N TYR A 471 0.88 17.82 27.79
CA TYR A 471 2.12 17.41 27.14
C TYR A 471 3.11 18.57 26.99
N PRO A 472 4.42 18.32 27.10
CA PRO A 472 5.44 19.37 26.96
C PRO A 472 5.47 19.99 25.55
N ALA A 473 5.19 19.17 24.52
CA ALA A 473 4.99 19.61 23.16
C ALA A 473 4.02 18.69 22.42
N ILE A 474 3.37 19.22 21.39
CA ILE A 474 2.43 18.49 20.56
C ILE A 474 2.82 18.71 19.12
N TYR A 475 2.94 17.62 18.38
CA TYR A 475 3.19 17.64 16.95
C TYR A 475 2.04 16.99 16.20
N PHE A 476 1.55 17.71 15.21
CA PHE A 476 0.47 17.25 14.36
C PHE A 476 1.02 16.89 12.98
N VAL A 477 0.67 15.71 12.51
CA VAL A 477 1.01 15.22 11.17
C VAL A 477 -0.27 15.00 10.41
N GLU A 478 -0.47 15.74 9.34
CA GLU A 478 -1.63 15.54 8.48
C GLU A 478 -1.25 15.42 7.02
N MET A 479 -1.75 14.37 6.38
CA MET A 479 -1.72 14.21 4.94
C MET A 479 -2.98 14.75 4.25
N LEU A 480 -4.03 15.11 5.02
CA LEU A 480 -5.32 15.57 4.50
C LEU A 480 -5.64 16.98 5.05
N THR A 481 -5.47 17.96 4.22
CA THR A 481 -5.57 19.41 4.56
C THR A 481 -6.85 19.88 5.23
N TYR A 482 -7.94 19.11 5.21
CA TYR A 482 -9.23 19.57 5.72
C TYR A 482 -9.34 19.61 7.24
N ARG A 483 -8.56 18.82 7.99
CA ARG A 483 -8.57 18.82 9.45
C ARG A 483 -7.75 19.96 10.05
N MET A 484 -6.79 20.47 9.30
CA MET A 484 -5.94 21.58 9.74
C MET A 484 -6.78 22.81 10.10
N HIS A 485 -7.84 23.12 9.35
CA HIS A 485 -8.69 24.25 9.65
C HIS A 485 -9.46 24.06 10.97
N LEU A 486 -9.90 22.83 11.28
CA LEU A 486 -10.57 22.52 12.56
C LEU A 486 -9.62 22.70 13.75
N LEU A 487 -8.36 22.32 13.59
CA LEU A 487 -7.36 22.49 14.64
C LEU A 487 -6.95 23.97 14.79
N ARG A 488 -6.85 24.72 13.68
CA ARG A 488 -6.57 26.17 13.67
C ARG A 488 -7.64 27.01 14.39
N GLU A 489 -8.87 26.53 14.48
CA GLU A 489 -9.90 27.19 15.30
C GLU A 489 -9.64 27.07 16.81
N LYS A 490 -8.77 26.16 17.24
CA LYS A 490 -8.53 25.80 18.64
C LYS A 490 -7.09 26.00 19.10
N ALA A 491 -6.15 26.06 18.17
CA ALA A 491 -4.72 26.11 18.44
C ALA A 491 -3.96 26.77 17.29
N TYR A 492 -2.74 27.18 17.56
CA TYR A 492 -1.82 27.75 16.58
C TYR A 492 -0.91 26.65 16.01
N LEU A 493 -0.76 26.59 14.69
CA LEU A 493 0.01 25.57 13.98
C LEU A 493 1.23 26.19 13.33
N VAL A 494 2.41 25.83 13.83
CA VAL A 494 3.68 26.28 13.28
C VAL A 494 4.31 25.14 12.48
N PRO A 495 4.55 25.31 11.17
CA PRO A 495 5.22 24.30 10.36
C PRO A 495 6.63 24.02 10.87
N GLN A 496 6.96 22.74 11.03
CA GLN A 496 8.30 22.28 11.41
C GLN A 496 8.66 21.02 10.58
N GLY A 497 9.10 21.24 9.35
CA GLY A 497 9.42 20.15 8.44
C GLY A 497 8.18 19.29 8.09
N PRO A 498 8.18 17.98 8.33
CA PRO A 498 7.05 17.12 7.98
C PRO A 498 5.90 17.17 8.98
N VAL A 499 5.97 18.02 10.00
CA VAL A 499 4.99 18.14 11.10
C VAL A 499 4.64 19.59 11.38
N TYR A 500 3.52 19.81 12.07
CA TYR A 500 3.17 21.10 12.65
C TYR A 500 3.31 21.02 14.17
N ARG A 501 4.06 21.94 14.77
CA ARG A 501 4.00 22.14 16.21
C ARG A 501 2.70 22.82 16.58
N VAL A 502 2.01 22.28 17.55
CA VAL A 502 0.71 22.79 18.03
C VAL A 502 0.90 23.59 19.30
N TYR A 503 0.50 24.85 19.30
CA TYR A 503 0.45 25.70 20.48
C TYR A 503 -1.00 25.93 20.86
N VAL A 504 -1.38 25.56 22.09
CA VAL A 504 -2.74 25.77 22.62
C VAL A 504 -2.94 27.24 23.00
N ASP A 505 -1.90 27.85 23.56
CA ASP A 505 -1.83 29.26 23.89
C ASP A 505 -0.70 29.93 23.10
N ARG A 506 -0.83 31.19 22.77
CA ARG A 506 0.27 31.94 22.16
C ARG A 506 1.45 32.01 23.16
N PRO A 507 2.68 31.76 22.71
CA PRO A 507 3.86 32.04 23.49
C PRO A 507 3.93 33.56 23.83
N PRO A 508 4.65 33.97 24.88
CA PRO A 508 4.88 35.36 25.14
C PRO A 508 5.50 36.07 23.92
N ARG A 509 5.04 37.31 23.65
CA ARG A 509 5.53 38.10 22.50
C ARG A 509 7.05 38.26 22.53
N GLU A 510 7.61 38.43 23.74
CA GLU A 510 9.03 38.62 23.99
C GLU A 510 9.87 37.45 23.44
N ASP A 511 9.35 36.23 23.43
CA ASP A 511 10.04 35.03 22.92
C ASP A 511 10.18 35.05 21.39
N MET A 512 9.40 35.87 20.71
CA MET A 512 9.37 36.00 19.25
C MET A 512 10.12 37.25 18.76
N LEU A 513 10.53 38.13 19.63
CA LEU A 513 11.28 39.36 19.32
C LEU A 513 12.79 39.11 19.38
N ALA A 514 13.53 39.70 18.44
CA ALA A 514 14.99 39.73 18.45
C ALA A 514 15.48 41.14 18.82
N ASP A 515 16.38 41.20 19.80
CA ASP A 515 17.02 42.46 20.17
C ASP A 515 18.18 42.80 19.22
N ILE A 516 17.81 43.12 17.96
CA ILE A 516 18.74 43.55 16.91
C ILE A 516 18.18 44.77 16.17
N PRO A 517 19.04 45.63 15.56
CA PRO A 517 18.58 46.78 14.80
C PRO A 517 17.63 46.39 13.65
N ALA A 518 16.47 47.05 13.56
CA ALA A 518 15.46 46.83 12.48
C ALA A 518 15.91 47.42 11.13
N THR A 519 17.13 47.13 10.70
CA THR A 519 17.70 47.59 9.44
C THR A 519 17.60 46.47 8.41
N PRO A 520 16.68 46.55 7.43
CA PRO A 520 16.49 45.46 6.50
C PRO A 520 17.67 45.31 5.54
N THR A 521 18.11 44.08 5.33
CA THR A 521 19.04 43.68 4.30
C THR A 521 18.36 43.62 2.92
N VAL A 522 17.09 43.24 2.91
CA VAL A 522 16.25 43.11 1.70
C VAL A 522 14.87 43.65 2.02
N ARG A 523 14.27 44.36 1.06
CA ARG A 523 12.91 44.92 1.15
C ARG A 523 11.99 44.23 0.14
N PHE A 524 10.79 43.90 0.59
CA PHE A 524 9.73 43.38 -0.26
C PHE A 524 8.64 44.47 -0.38
N GLY A 525 8.70 45.17 -1.51
CA GLY A 525 7.92 46.40 -1.67
C GLY A 525 8.28 47.43 -0.57
N ASP A 526 7.25 48.13 -0.09
CA ASP A 526 7.29 49.04 1.05
C ASP A 526 6.66 48.42 2.31
N GLN A 527 6.38 47.12 2.30
CA GLN A 527 5.59 46.45 3.30
C GLN A 527 6.42 45.81 4.41
N VAL A 528 7.39 44.97 4.03
CA VAL A 528 8.18 44.20 4.99
C VAL A 528 9.64 44.08 4.55
N GLY A 529 10.55 44.08 5.53
CA GLY A 529 11.99 43.91 5.32
C GLY A 529 12.52 42.66 6.01
N LEU A 530 13.40 41.96 5.31
CA LEU A 530 14.19 40.87 5.89
C LEU A 530 15.51 41.46 6.44
N VAL A 531 15.69 41.38 7.76
CA VAL A 531 16.82 41.96 8.47
C VAL A 531 18.03 41.04 8.47
N LYS A 532 17.80 39.76 8.78
CA LYS A 532 18.86 38.75 8.95
C LYS A 532 18.39 37.38 8.54
N ILE A 533 19.32 36.56 8.12
CA ILE A 533 19.13 35.12 7.88
C ILE A 533 20.19 34.39 8.70
N GLU A 534 19.77 33.46 9.54
CA GLU A 534 20.65 32.50 10.20
C GLU A 534 20.41 31.11 9.65
N ARG A 535 21.47 30.40 9.28
CA ARG A 535 21.39 29.09 8.62
C ARG A 535 22.04 28.01 9.47
N ALA A 536 21.46 26.83 9.49
CA ALA A 536 22.23 25.64 9.77
C ALA A 536 23.17 25.37 8.56
N SER A 537 24.47 25.28 8.81
CA SER A 537 25.48 25.01 7.77
C SER A 537 25.53 23.50 7.47
N GLY A 538 25.52 23.11 6.20
CA GLY A 538 25.78 21.74 5.78
C GLY A 538 25.05 21.33 4.50
N ALA A 539 25.44 20.18 3.97
CA ALA A 539 24.66 19.49 2.93
C ALA A 539 23.41 18.88 3.57
N ILE A 540 22.27 19.00 2.87
CA ILE A 540 21.02 18.35 3.28
C ILE A 540 21.01 16.96 2.66
N ARG A 541 20.54 15.97 3.40
CA ARG A 541 20.21 14.65 2.86
C ARG A 541 18.70 14.53 2.64
N PRO A 542 18.24 13.80 1.61
CA PRO A 542 16.82 13.52 1.45
C PRO A 542 16.25 12.90 2.74
N GLY A 543 15.14 13.47 3.22
CA GLY A 543 14.52 13.07 4.49
C GLY A 543 15.12 13.70 5.75
N GLU A 544 16.16 14.54 5.66
CA GLU A 544 16.62 15.37 6.77
C GLU A 544 15.99 16.77 6.72
N PRO A 545 15.49 17.30 7.85
CA PRO A 545 14.97 18.66 7.90
C PRO A 545 16.12 19.66 7.82
N PHE A 546 15.98 20.67 6.98
CA PHE A 546 16.87 21.81 6.91
C PHE A 546 16.30 22.97 7.71
N ALA A 547 17.00 23.41 8.74
CA ALA A 547 16.58 24.51 9.60
C ALA A 547 17.27 25.81 9.23
N PHE A 548 16.53 26.92 9.28
CA PHE A 548 17.04 28.28 9.18
C PHE A 548 16.12 29.23 9.95
N GLU A 549 16.67 30.39 10.32
CA GLU A 549 15.93 31.44 11.01
C GLU A 549 15.89 32.70 10.14
N LEU A 550 14.71 33.31 10.05
CA LEU A 550 14.48 34.58 9.38
C LEU A 550 14.07 35.62 10.40
N TYR A 551 14.59 36.84 10.20
CA TYR A 551 14.33 37.99 11.05
C TYR A 551 13.68 39.08 10.22
N TRP A 552 12.42 39.37 10.49
CA TRP A 552 11.59 40.28 9.74
C TRP A 552 11.28 41.56 10.47
N THR A 553 11.07 42.67 9.77
CA THR A 553 10.62 43.94 10.33
C THR A 553 9.57 44.59 9.44
N PRO A 554 8.51 45.25 10.01
CA PRO A 554 7.60 46.04 9.20
C PRO A 554 8.30 47.29 8.68
N LEU A 555 7.99 47.72 7.45
CA LEU A 555 8.51 48.94 6.84
C LEU A 555 7.53 50.13 7.10
N GLU A 556 8.02 51.36 6.91
CA GLU A 556 7.23 52.56 7.10
C GLU A 556 5.94 52.61 6.22
N GLY A 557 5.99 51.98 5.01
CA GLY A 557 4.86 51.87 4.09
C GLY A 557 3.88 50.72 4.37
N TYR A 558 4.05 50.00 5.47
CA TYR A 558 3.22 48.82 5.80
C TYR A 558 1.73 49.17 5.89
N ASN A 559 0.89 48.39 5.19
CA ASN A 559 -0.53 48.67 5.00
C ASN A 559 -1.47 48.09 6.06
N GLY A 560 -0.94 47.48 7.11
CA GLY A 560 -1.75 46.90 8.21
C GLY A 560 -2.37 45.55 7.86
N LYS A 561 -1.92 44.86 6.81
CA LYS A 561 -2.44 43.56 6.38
C LYS A 561 -1.43 42.44 6.54
N ASN A 562 -1.92 41.25 6.78
CA ASN A 562 -1.07 40.06 6.85
C ASN A 562 -0.43 39.71 5.51
N HIS A 563 0.81 39.29 5.57
CA HIS A 563 1.60 38.84 4.44
C HIS A 563 2.10 37.42 4.70
N GLU A 564 2.39 36.70 3.64
CA GLU A 564 2.95 35.36 3.68
C GLU A 564 4.26 35.28 2.92
N ALA A 565 5.21 34.57 3.52
CA ALA A 565 6.44 34.17 2.84
C ALA A 565 6.19 32.87 2.06
N ILE A 566 6.63 32.83 0.83
CA ILE A 566 6.55 31.67 -0.05
C ILE A 566 7.97 31.20 -0.30
N PHE A 567 8.29 30.02 0.17
CA PHE A 567 9.58 29.36 -0.05
C PHE A 567 9.49 28.51 -1.29
N VAL A 568 10.46 28.61 -2.19
CA VAL A 568 10.54 27.86 -3.44
C VAL A 568 11.92 27.24 -3.55
N LEU A 569 12.00 25.93 -3.72
CA LEU A 569 13.23 25.22 -4.01
C LEU A 569 13.26 24.84 -5.48
N GLU A 570 14.33 25.26 -6.16
CA GLU A 570 14.54 25.01 -7.59
C GLU A 570 15.87 24.28 -7.80
N ASN A 571 15.93 23.39 -8.80
CA ASN A 571 17.17 22.75 -9.22
C ASN A 571 18.00 23.70 -10.10
N GLU A 572 19.21 23.30 -10.50
CA GLU A 572 20.10 24.07 -11.37
C GLU A 572 19.47 24.47 -12.72
N GLU A 573 18.52 23.69 -13.21
CA GLU A 573 17.82 23.95 -14.47
C GLU A 573 16.63 24.93 -14.30
N GLY A 574 16.36 25.40 -13.09
CA GLY A 574 15.21 26.25 -12.74
C GLY A 574 13.88 25.48 -12.61
N GLY A 575 13.95 24.16 -12.52
CA GLY A 575 12.80 23.31 -12.26
C GLY A 575 12.40 23.38 -10.78
N ARG A 576 11.13 23.73 -10.52
CA ARG A 576 10.61 23.80 -9.15
C ARG A 576 10.43 22.39 -8.59
N ILE A 577 11.09 22.12 -7.46
CA ILE A 577 11.06 20.84 -6.77
C ILE A 577 10.08 20.88 -5.60
N TRP A 578 10.02 21.98 -4.87
CA TRP A 578 9.18 22.12 -3.68
C TRP A 578 8.75 23.57 -3.48
N GLN A 579 7.59 23.76 -2.86
CA GLN A 579 7.08 25.07 -2.48
C GLN A 579 6.22 24.97 -1.23
N GLU A 580 6.41 25.91 -0.30
CA GLU A 580 5.58 26.07 0.88
C GLU A 580 5.30 27.57 1.13
N SER A 581 4.15 27.88 1.75
CA SER A 581 3.83 29.27 2.12
C SER A 581 3.36 29.32 3.56
N ASN A 582 3.86 30.33 4.31
CA ASN A 582 3.54 30.55 5.70
C ASN A 582 3.26 32.03 5.96
N LEU A 583 2.30 32.33 6.82
CA LEU A 583 2.10 33.70 7.31
C LEU A 583 3.36 34.19 8.02
N LEU A 584 3.73 35.45 7.81
CA LEU A 584 4.81 36.06 8.56
C LEU A 584 4.44 36.16 10.04
N GLY A 585 5.37 35.77 10.92
CA GLY A 585 5.13 35.56 12.33
C GLY A 585 4.35 34.29 12.63
N HIS A 586 4.19 33.44 11.62
CA HIS A 586 3.29 32.28 11.63
C HIS A 586 1.89 32.70 12.11
N ASP A 587 1.11 31.78 12.65
CA ASP A 587 -0.16 32.12 13.31
C ASP A 587 0.04 32.66 14.75
N LEU A 588 1.30 32.69 15.24
CA LEU A 588 1.61 33.04 16.63
C LEU A 588 1.66 34.56 16.87
N TYR A 589 2.33 35.28 15.98
CA TYR A 589 2.44 36.73 16.03
C TYR A 589 2.35 37.28 14.61
N PRO A 590 1.14 37.44 14.05
CA PRO A 590 0.94 37.84 12.67
C PRO A 590 1.36 39.29 12.44
N LEU A 591 1.77 39.61 11.20
CA LEU A 591 2.37 40.90 10.83
C LEU A 591 1.50 42.12 11.15
N ASP A 592 0.16 41.97 11.17
CA ASP A 592 -0.78 43.04 11.50
C ASP A 592 -0.76 43.46 13.00
N GLU A 593 -0.11 42.67 13.84
CA GLU A 593 0.12 42.96 15.26
C GLU A 593 1.50 43.56 15.54
N TRP A 594 2.44 43.62 14.55
CA TRP A 594 3.81 44.08 14.76
C TRP A 594 3.90 45.62 14.90
N GLU A 595 4.77 46.08 15.78
CA GLU A 595 5.07 47.49 15.97
C GLU A 595 6.26 47.95 15.09
N GLN A 596 6.27 49.22 14.71
CA GLN A 596 7.38 49.79 13.96
C GLN A 596 8.70 49.70 14.76
N GLY A 597 9.74 49.18 14.11
CA GLY A 597 11.04 48.99 14.71
C GLY A 597 11.22 47.65 15.45
N GLU A 598 10.20 46.83 15.51
CA GLU A 598 10.36 45.45 15.98
C GLU A 598 11.04 44.56 14.92
N VAL A 599 11.77 43.60 15.46
CA VAL A 599 12.32 42.50 14.63
C VAL A 599 11.78 41.20 15.16
N VAL A 600 10.97 40.53 14.31
CA VAL A 600 10.35 39.26 14.64
C VAL A 600 11.18 38.13 14.08
N LYS A 601 11.49 37.17 14.93
CA LYS A 601 12.26 35.98 14.62
C LYS A 601 11.32 34.83 14.27
N GLU A 602 11.57 34.15 13.15
CA GLU A 602 10.86 32.94 12.72
C GLU A 602 11.84 31.78 12.50
N GLU A 603 11.59 30.66 13.09
CA GLU A 603 12.28 29.41 12.81
C GLU A 603 11.53 28.65 11.72
N HIS A 604 12.24 28.28 10.65
CA HIS A 604 11.73 27.47 9.57
C HIS A 604 12.49 26.15 9.47
N ARG A 605 11.76 25.10 9.18
CA ARG A 605 12.33 23.76 8.91
C ARG A 605 11.67 23.21 7.64
N ILE A 606 12.48 23.04 6.60
CA ILE A 606 12.05 22.44 5.35
C ILE A 606 12.32 20.95 5.40
N TYR A 607 11.36 20.17 4.97
CA TYR A 607 11.49 18.74 4.74
C TYR A 607 11.37 18.45 3.25
N LEU A 608 12.42 17.90 2.64
CA LEU A 608 12.40 17.50 1.25
C LEU A 608 11.81 16.10 1.13
N PRO A 609 10.62 15.95 0.51
CA PRO A 609 10.02 14.65 0.30
C PRO A 609 10.87 13.81 -0.67
N ASP A 610 10.91 12.50 -0.45
CA ASP A 610 11.56 11.54 -1.33
C ASP A 610 10.68 11.26 -2.56
N PRO A 611 11.25 11.10 -3.77
CA PRO A 611 12.67 11.18 -4.09
C PRO A 611 13.10 12.59 -4.53
N VAL A 612 14.20 13.10 -3.96
CA VAL A 612 14.90 14.27 -4.47
C VAL A 612 16.30 13.81 -4.92
N GLU A 613 16.68 14.10 -6.14
CA GLU A 613 17.97 13.71 -6.70
C GLU A 613 19.11 14.46 -5.99
N PRO A 614 20.30 13.84 -5.80
CA PRO A 614 21.48 14.55 -5.32
C PRO A 614 21.87 15.67 -6.29
N GLY A 615 22.23 16.85 -5.77
CA GLY A 615 22.57 17.98 -6.61
C GLY A 615 22.56 19.30 -5.86
N GLU A 616 22.81 20.40 -6.57
CA GLU A 616 22.73 21.76 -6.06
C GLU A 616 21.33 22.33 -6.30
N TYR A 617 20.77 22.97 -5.26
CA TYR A 617 19.44 23.54 -5.27
C TYR A 617 19.47 24.96 -4.72
N ASN A 618 18.62 25.82 -5.25
CA ASN A 618 18.46 27.19 -4.79
C ASN A 618 17.13 27.36 -4.06
N LEU A 619 17.20 27.82 -2.82
CA LEU A 619 16.03 28.18 -2.01
C LEU A 619 15.76 29.67 -2.12
N TYR A 620 14.61 30.00 -2.66
CA TYR A 620 14.13 31.38 -2.80
C TYR A 620 13.02 31.67 -1.80
N VAL A 621 12.89 32.96 -1.42
CA VAL A 621 11.72 33.49 -0.73
C VAL A 621 11.05 34.57 -1.58
N ARG A 622 9.73 34.52 -1.61
CA ARG A 622 8.82 35.54 -2.14
C ARG A 622 7.91 36.00 -1.01
N VAL A 623 7.44 37.24 -1.08
CA VAL A 623 6.43 37.74 -0.15
C VAL A 623 5.21 38.21 -0.92
N ARG A 624 4.03 37.91 -0.40
CA ARG A 624 2.76 38.43 -0.96
C ARG A 624 1.79 38.79 0.16
N GLU A 625 0.85 39.68 -0.12
CA GLU A 625 -0.29 39.95 0.77
C GLU A 625 -1.15 38.68 0.88
N HIS A 626 -1.54 38.30 2.07
CA HIS A 626 -2.35 37.10 2.28
C HIS A 626 -3.66 37.16 1.48
N GLY A 627 -3.99 36.05 0.82
CA GLY A 627 -5.18 35.95 -0.07
C GLY A 627 -5.00 36.57 -1.46
N GLN A 628 -3.86 37.20 -1.77
CA GLN A 628 -3.56 37.73 -3.10
C GLN A 628 -2.71 36.73 -3.90
N SER A 629 -2.79 36.81 -5.24
CA SER A 629 -1.98 35.95 -6.12
C SER A 629 -0.64 36.60 -6.52
N ALA A 630 -0.54 37.93 -6.45
CA ALA A 630 0.65 38.65 -6.86
C ALA A 630 1.65 38.81 -5.70
N CYS A 631 2.90 38.46 -5.94
CA CYS A 631 4.00 38.71 -5.01
C CYS A 631 4.50 40.15 -5.10
N LEU A 632 5.02 40.67 -3.98
CA LEU A 632 5.69 41.97 -3.92
C LEU A 632 7.01 41.94 -4.68
N GLY A 633 7.44 43.08 -5.20
CA GLY A 633 8.78 43.25 -5.78
C GLY A 633 9.85 43.19 -4.69
N CYS A 634 10.98 42.54 -4.98
CA CYS A 634 12.18 42.50 -4.14
C CYS A 634 13.18 43.57 -4.61
N ASP A 635 13.78 44.33 -3.69
CA ASP A 635 14.79 45.35 -4.03
C ASP A 635 16.18 44.76 -4.35
N ARG A 636 16.38 43.46 -4.12
CA ARG A 636 17.61 42.72 -4.43
C ARG A 636 17.30 41.37 -5.10
N PRO A 637 16.66 41.38 -6.31
CA PRO A 637 16.44 40.15 -7.04
C PRO A 637 17.77 39.57 -7.55
N LEU A 638 17.82 38.27 -7.75
CA LEU A 638 18.96 37.62 -8.41
C LEU A 638 18.95 37.93 -9.90
N ASP A 639 20.10 38.31 -10.47
CA ASP A 639 20.25 38.60 -11.89
C ASP A 639 19.76 37.42 -12.76
N GLY A 640 18.85 37.71 -13.68
CA GLY A 640 18.27 36.70 -14.57
C GLY A 640 17.06 35.95 -14.01
N HIS A 641 16.64 36.20 -12.77
CA HIS A 641 15.43 35.66 -12.16
C HIS A 641 14.29 36.66 -12.09
N ASN A 642 13.14 36.21 -11.56
CA ASN A 642 11.97 37.07 -11.38
C ASN A 642 12.28 38.16 -10.36
N GLU A 643 11.90 39.42 -10.63
CA GLU A 643 12.05 40.59 -9.74
C GLU A 643 11.46 40.41 -8.32
N ARG A 644 10.80 39.28 -8.09
CA ARG A 644 10.12 38.94 -6.83
C ARG A 644 10.87 37.93 -5.99
N ASP A 645 11.96 37.33 -6.52
CA ASP A 645 12.66 36.20 -5.93
C ASP A 645 13.93 36.70 -5.22
N TYR A 646 14.03 36.41 -3.94
CA TYR A 646 15.27 36.62 -3.20
C TYR A 646 15.91 35.27 -2.85
N LEU A 647 17.15 35.07 -3.21
CA LEU A 647 17.90 33.86 -2.91
C LEU A 647 18.27 33.80 -1.42
N LEU A 648 17.63 32.90 -0.68
CA LEU A 648 17.95 32.65 0.72
C LEU A 648 19.21 31.82 0.87
N ALA A 649 19.32 30.74 0.08
CA ALA A 649 20.42 29.79 0.19
C ALA A 649 20.61 28.99 -1.09
N SER A 650 21.89 28.65 -1.41
CA SER A 650 22.18 27.48 -2.23
C SER A 650 22.40 26.29 -1.32
N ILE A 651 21.76 25.18 -1.62
CA ILE A 651 21.66 24.01 -0.78
C ILE A 651 22.23 22.82 -1.55
N GLN A 652 23.22 22.15 -0.99
CA GLN A 652 23.73 20.89 -1.55
C GLN A 652 22.91 19.73 -1.00
N VAL A 653 22.17 19.03 -1.85
CA VAL A 653 21.52 17.77 -1.51
C VAL A 653 22.51 16.65 -1.80
N GLY A 654 22.94 15.95 -0.76
CA GLY A 654 23.85 14.81 -0.85
C GLY A 654 23.15 13.52 -1.25
N GLU A 655 23.96 12.50 -1.57
CA GLU A 655 23.41 11.16 -1.75
C GLU A 655 22.74 10.68 -0.46
N PRO A 656 21.62 9.97 -0.55
CA PRO A 656 21.02 9.31 0.61
C PRO A 656 22.08 8.35 1.18
N GLU A 657 22.49 8.52 2.44
CA GLU A 657 23.29 7.48 3.09
C GLU A 657 22.50 6.18 3.04
N ALA A 658 23.14 5.12 2.56
CA ALA A 658 22.65 3.78 2.81
C ALA A 658 22.50 3.64 4.33
N PHE A 659 21.27 3.70 4.84
CA PHE A 659 20.98 3.68 6.26
C PHE A 659 21.71 2.52 6.90
N SER A 660 22.64 2.89 7.68
CA SER A 660 23.53 2.19 8.62
C SER A 660 23.79 0.69 8.42
N GLU A 661 24.94 0.27 8.85
CA GLU A 661 25.42 -1.11 8.96
C GLU A 661 24.45 -2.13 9.63
N ARG A 662 23.35 -1.66 10.22
CA ARG A 662 22.30 -2.51 10.84
C ARG A 662 21.33 -3.14 9.85
N GLY A 663 21.18 -2.58 8.64
CA GLY A 663 20.22 -3.01 7.62
C GLY A 663 20.86 -3.47 6.31
N ARG A 664 22.03 -4.13 6.32
CA ARG A 664 22.57 -4.69 5.08
C ARG A 664 21.56 -5.66 4.50
N VAL A 665 20.96 -5.25 3.39
CA VAL A 665 20.16 -6.15 2.53
C VAL A 665 21.00 -7.41 2.29
N PRO A 666 20.48 -8.61 2.56
CA PRO A 666 21.23 -9.84 2.33
C PRO A 666 21.87 -9.84 0.95
N THR A 667 23.09 -10.34 0.85
CA THR A 667 23.92 -10.34 -0.37
C THR A 667 23.15 -10.81 -1.62
N VAL A 668 22.19 -11.70 -1.47
CA VAL A 668 21.33 -12.18 -2.57
C VAL A 668 20.47 -11.06 -3.16
N VAL A 669 19.89 -10.19 -2.32
CA VAL A 669 19.05 -9.07 -2.80
C VAL A 669 19.93 -7.95 -3.36
N ALA A 670 21.09 -7.67 -2.74
CA ALA A 670 22.07 -6.72 -3.27
C ALA A 670 22.62 -7.13 -4.66
N PHE A 671 22.75 -8.45 -4.91
CA PHE A 671 23.17 -8.98 -6.21
C PHE A 671 22.13 -8.81 -7.32
N LEU A 672 20.85 -8.67 -6.97
CA LEU A 672 19.76 -8.44 -7.92
C LEU A 672 19.58 -6.94 -8.25
N ARG A 673 20.29 -6.04 -7.57
CA ARG A 673 20.33 -4.60 -7.85
C ARG A 673 21.49 -4.30 -8.79
N PRO A 674 21.32 -3.47 -9.83
CA PRO A 674 22.38 -3.10 -10.74
C PRO A 674 23.50 -2.31 -10.04
#